data_bf75c36f3d86ddd67ea6492caf8148f3
#
_entry.id   bf75c36f3d86ddd67ea6492caf8148f3
#
_cell.length_a   1.000
_cell.length_b   1.000
_cell.length_c   1.000
_cell.angle_alpha   90.00
_cell.angle_beta   90.00
_cell.angle_gamma   90.00
#
_symmetry.space_group_name_H-M   'P 1'
#
loop_
_entity.id
_entity.type
_entity.pdbx_description
1 polymer ?
#
loop_
_entity_poly.entity_id
_entity_poly.type
_entity_poly.pdbx_seq_one_letter_code
_entity_poly.pdbx_strand_id
1 'polypeptide(L)'
;MKQLHFTCPMIAVTVVASLVSTITAPAAERDPVNAVAGLSVHEDLEAQLFASEPMMLSPSAIDVDHKGRVWVCEVVNYRRHKGKRPEGDRILILEDTDGDAKADKSTVFYQGVDIDSVHGICVLGDRVIISAGDDVFSLYDKDGDGKADAGSKQLMFTKIGGAQHDHGIHAFHFGPDGRLYFNFGNAGRALHDKDGKIVIDKAGNEVRGGNLPYQDGMVFRCELDGSGVETLGWNFRNNWEIAVDSFGTVWQSDNDDDGNKAVRINYVMEFGNYGFKDEITRAGWRDPRPNIEKEVPHMHWHLNDPGVVPNLIQTGAGSPTGICVYEGDLLPKVFNGQLIHCDAGPNIVRAYLTKPDGAGYSAEILNILEGSVDRWFRPSDVCVAPDGSLIVADWYDPGVGGHGMGDLERGRVFRVAPKAAAKYGRTITDVSSIAGAIAALQSPNEEGRFLAWRKLNSEGKKAESALGKLFGDKSASPQHRARALWLLARTNRDAAFAALKDGDPNIRITALRALRQLQADDDLTAAEQLAADPDPKVRREVAIAIRHSDAAKANAIWGQLAAQHTPGDRWGLEALGIGADLHWDARLAAVKKPHPEIIWRSRASASAELITKLLLASEGDDAAKYFRALQFQKDKSAVNKAFALVFQKGDQESALLAASQLGSGVIDALPGGSERLAQLIAPVRGKAEFVALVARLLEG
;
A
#
# COMPACT_ATOMS: atom_id res chain seq x y z
N MET A 1 72.54 -5.32 -24.05
CA MET A 1 71.91 -4.53 -22.97
C MET A 1 71.65 -3.12 -23.51
N LYS A 2 70.43 -2.85 -23.91
CA LYS A 2 69.92 -1.51 -24.23
C LYS A 2 68.61 -1.36 -23.55
N GLN A 3 68.51 -0.53 -22.52
CA GLN A 3 67.31 -0.14 -21.85
C GLN A 3 66.47 0.78 -22.74
N LEU A 4 65.27 0.43 -23.02
CA LEU A 4 64.27 1.28 -23.65
C LEU A 4 63.43 1.95 -22.52
N HIS A 5 63.56 3.25 -22.40
CA HIS A 5 62.66 4.07 -21.57
C HIS A 5 61.37 4.37 -22.35
N PHE A 6 60.24 3.88 -21.83
CA PHE A 6 58.91 4.34 -22.24
C PHE A 6 58.49 5.50 -21.35
N THR A 7 58.42 6.68 -21.94
CA THR A 7 57.79 7.86 -21.32
C THR A 7 56.26 7.78 -21.58
N CYS A 8 55.48 7.65 -20.50
CA CYS A 8 54.03 7.73 -20.56
C CYS A 8 53.63 9.22 -20.40
N PRO A 9 52.78 9.80 -21.25
CA PRO A 9 52.30 11.16 -21.04
C PRO A 9 51.23 11.15 -19.94
N MET A 10 51.46 11.90 -18.86
CA MET A 10 50.45 12.22 -17.85
C MET A 10 49.37 13.10 -18.47
N ILE A 11 48.18 12.58 -18.63
CA ILE A 11 46.96 13.36 -18.90
C ILE A 11 46.52 13.96 -17.57
N ALA A 12 46.69 15.27 -17.44
CA ALA A 12 46.14 16.01 -16.31
C ALA A 12 44.60 16.07 -16.45
N VAL A 13 43.88 15.27 -15.67
CA VAL A 13 42.43 15.39 -15.53
C VAL A 13 42.17 16.56 -14.57
N THR A 14 41.77 17.69 -15.12
CA THR A 14 41.27 18.82 -14.33
C THR A 14 39.88 18.43 -13.77
N VAL A 15 39.84 18.05 -12.51
CA VAL A 15 38.60 17.90 -11.78
C VAL A 15 38.02 19.28 -11.52
N VAL A 16 37.02 19.67 -12.30
CA VAL A 16 36.20 20.85 -11.99
C VAL A 16 35.32 20.45 -10.84
N ALA A 17 35.71 20.78 -9.62
CA ALA A 17 34.83 20.71 -8.45
C ALA A 17 33.72 21.75 -8.63
N SER A 18 32.56 21.32 -9.07
CA SER A 18 31.33 22.12 -9.01
C SER A 18 31.02 22.37 -7.53
N LEU A 19 31.39 23.53 -7.01
CA LEU A 19 30.86 24.05 -5.76
C LEU A 19 29.32 24.23 -5.95
N VAL A 20 28.56 23.25 -5.55
CA VAL A 20 27.14 23.44 -5.27
C VAL A 20 27.10 24.30 -4.02
N SER A 21 26.99 25.63 -4.20
CA SER A 21 26.63 26.53 -3.11
C SER A 21 25.24 26.14 -2.64
N THR A 22 25.17 25.42 -1.54
CA THR A 22 23.94 25.34 -0.77
C THR A 22 23.65 26.76 -0.27
N ILE A 23 22.76 27.46 -0.97
CA ILE A 23 22.20 28.72 -0.48
C ILE A 23 21.37 28.30 0.73
N THR A 24 21.97 28.32 1.92
CA THR A 24 21.24 28.26 3.18
C THR A 24 20.53 29.58 3.32
N ALA A 25 19.22 29.60 3.19
CA ALA A 25 18.42 30.77 3.52
C ALA A 25 18.80 31.27 4.93
N PRO A 26 18.86 32.59 5.15
CA PRO A 26 19.16 33.15 6.47
C PRO A 26 18.20 32.62 7.53
N ALA A 27 18.64 32.50 8.79
CA ALA A 27 17.80 32.01 9.90
C ALA A 27 16.49 32.80 10.06
N ALA A 28 16.46 34.07 9.70
CA ALA A 28 15.27 34.92 9.71
C ALA A 28 14.17 34.49 8.68
N GLU A 29 14.54 33.80 7.60
CA GLU A 29 13.56 33.30 6.62
C GLU A 29 12.82 32.05 7.10
N ARG A 30 13.31 31.37 8.14
CA ARG A 30 12.68 30.18 8.74
C ARG A 30 11.78 30.48 9.93
N ASP A 31 11.54 31.76 10.21
CA ASP A 31 10.56 32.16 11.22
C ASP A 31 9.18 31.63 10.84
N PRO A 32 8.42 31.05 11.78
CA PRO A 32 7.07 30.56 11.52
C PRO A 32 6.14 31.58 10.85
N VAL A 33 6.35 32.87 11.07
CA VAL A 33 5.58 33.95 10.41
C VAL A 33 5.69 33.90 8.88
N ASN A 34 6.79 33.35 8.35
CA ASN A 34 7.04 33.20 6.91
C ASN A 34 6.69 31.80 6.36
N ALA A 35 6.19 30.89 7.20
CA ALA A 35 5.99 29.50 6.84
C ALA A 35 5.11 29.31 5.60
N VAL A 36 3.99 30.04 5.53
CA VAL A 36 3.05 29.96 4.42
C VAL A 36 3.64 30.59 3.14
N ALA A 37 4.42 31.66 3.27
CA ALA A 37 5.04 32.33 2.12
C ALA A 37 6.10 31.46 1.41
N GLY A 38 6.63 30.43 2.08
CA GLY A 38 7.54 29.43 1.51
C GLY A 38 6.87 28.35 0.67
N LEU A 39 5.53 28.30 0.64
CA LEU A 39 4.75 27.27 -0.01
C LEU A 39 4.04 27.80 -1.27
N SER A 40 4.01 26.97 -2.31
CA SER A 40 3.03 27.12 -3.40
C SER A 40 1.80 26.31 -3.05
N VAL A 41 0.61 26.91 -3.18
CA VAL A 41 -0.68 26.31 -2.84
C VAL A 41 -1.55 26.24 -4.07
N HIS A 42 -2.33 25.17 -4.22
CA HIS A 42 -3.32 25.04 -5.31
C HIS A 42 -4.22 26.27 -5.39
N GLU A 43 -4.55 26.71 -6.60
CA GLU A 43 -5.21 28.02 -6.86
C GLU A 43 -6.55 28.23 -6.13
N ASP A 44 -7.30 27.15 -5.89
CA ASP A 44 -8.60 27.17 -5.20
C ASP A 44 -8.48 27.04 -3.67
N LEU A 45 -7.27 26.82 -3.15
CA LEU A 45 -7.01 26.57 -1.75
C LEU A 45 -6.13 27.66 -1.13
N GLU A 46 -6.07 27.68 0.18
CA GLU A 46 -5.09 28.40 0.98
C GLU A 46 -4.54 27.51 2.06
N ALA A 47 -3.31 27.75 2.45
CA ALA A 47 -2.68 27.16 3.64
C ALA A 47 -2.65 28.20 4.77
N GLN A 48 -2.90 27.74 5.99
CA GLN A 48 -2.78 28.52 7.22
C GLN A 48 -1.84 27.76 8.15
N LEU A 49 -0.92 28.47 8.82
CA LEU A 49 -0.09 27.87 9.85
C LEU A 49 -0.95 27.64 11.09
N PHE A 50 -1.28 26.36 11.36
CA PHE A 50 -2.10 25.98 12.50
C PHE A 50 -1.30 25.92 13.81
N ALA A 51 -0.09 25.35 13.75
CA ALA A 51 0.83 25.30 14.90
C ALA A 51 2.28 25.24 14.42
N SER A 52 3.19 25.67 15.28
CA SER A 52 4.63 25.63 15.02
C SER A 52 5.43 25.58 16.32
N GLU A 53 6.73 25.54 16.19
CA GLU A 53 7.65 25.78 17.30
C GLU A 53 7.38 27.13 18.01
N PRO A 54 7.49 27.25 19.34
CA PRO A 54 7.95 26.21 20.29
C PRO A 54 6.82 25.30 20.81
N MET A 55 5.59 25.42 20.33
CA MET A 55 4.43 24.65 20.81
C MET A 55 4.60 23.16 20.58
N MET A 56 5.23 22.81 19.46
CA MET A 56 5.54 21.43 19.05
C MET A 56 6.80 21.39 18.22
N LEU A 57 7.43 20.20 18.12
CA LEU A 57 8.65 19.94 17.35
C LEU A 57 8.43 18.70 16.47
N SER A 58 9.12 18.64 15.33
CA SER A 58 9.27 17.45 14.46
C SER A 58 8.09 16.46 14.48
N PRO A 59 6.92 16.80 13.93
CA PRO A 59 5.77 15.90 13.90
C PRO A 59 6.01 14.76 12.92
N SER A 60 6.01 13.52 13.42
CA SER A 60 6.19 12.32 12.59
C SER A 60 4.89 11.78 12.03
N ALA A 61 3.83 11.83 12.81
CA ALA A 61 2.47 11.46 12.45
C ALA A 61 1.47 12.31 13.22
N ILE A 62 0.26 12.45 12.68
CA ILE A 62 -0.84 13.17 13.31
C ILE A 62 -2.14 12.37 13.20
N ASP A 63 -3.10 12.71 14.04
CA ASP A 63 -4.52 12.38 13.86
C ASP A 63 -5.38 13.57 14.27
N VAL A 64 -6.62 13.61 13.82
CA VAL A 64 -7.56 14.69 14.15
C VAL A 64 -8.83 14.09 14.73
N ASP A 65 -9.15 14.47 15.98
CA ASP A 65 -10.32 13.95 16.65
C ASP A 65 -11.63 14.65 16.21
N HIS A 66 -12.75 14.08 16.63
CA HIS A 66 -14.09 14.58 16.32
C HIS A 66 -14.39 15.99 16.86
N LYS A 67 -13.54 16.53 17.74
CA LYS A 67 -13.61 17.90 18.27
C LYS A 67 -12.74 18.87 17.47
N GLY A 68 -12.01 18.37 16.48
CA GLY A 68 -11.06 19.15 15.70
C GLY A 68 -9.72 19.40 16.39
N ARG A 69 -9.42 18.66 17.48
CA ARG A 69 -8.10 18.74 18.11
C ARG A 69 -7.11 17.93 17.29
N VAL A 70 -5.91 18.48 17.09
CA VAL A 70 -4.85 17.80 16.35
C VAL A 70 -3.93 17.08 17.33
N TRP A 71 -3.86 15.76 17.18
CA TRP A 71 -2.97 14.90 17.95
C TRP A 71 -1.66 14.74 17.20
N VAL A 72 -0.54 14.94 17.89
CA VAL A 72 0.80 15.00 17.26
C VAL A 72 1.74 14.02 17.95
N CYS A 73 2.32 13.12 17.17
CA CYS A 73 3.51 12.36 17.53
C CYS A 73 4.73 13.25 17.36
N GLU A 74 5.26 13.77 18.47
CA GLU A 74 6.45 14.62 18.46
C GLU A 74 7.71 13.80 18.70
N VAL A 75 8.66 13.86 17.77
CA VAL A 75 9.87 13.05 17.78
C VAL A 75 11.11 13.91 17.90
N VAL A 76 11.93 13.63 18.92
CA VAL A 76 13.28 14.18 19.12
C VAL A 76 14.31 13.06 19.24
N ASN A 77 13.93 11.94 19.88
CA ASN A 77 14.77 10.79 20.13
C ASN A 77 14.78 9.80 18.95
N TYR A 78 15.27 10.23 17.80
CA TYR A 78 15.29 9.41 16.58
C TYR A 78 16.71 9.13 16.08
N ARG A 79 17.02 7.89 15.72
CA ARG A 79 18.32 7.45 15.17
C ARG A 79 19.52 7.97 16.00
N ARG A 80 20.38 8.81 15.42
CA ARG A 80 21.57 9.37 16.07
C ARG A 80 21.27 10.28 17.25
N HIS A 81 20.00 10.71 17.39
CA HIS A 81 19.57 11.59 18.46
C HIS A 81 18.91 10.82 19.63
N LYS A 82 19.00 9.48 19.64
CA LYS A 82 18.49 8.65 20.74
C LYS A 82 18.98 9.15 22.11
N GLY A 83 18.04 9.39 23.02
CA GLY A 83 18.31 9.91 24.37
C GLY A 83 18.63 11.39 24.42
N LYS A 84 18.44 12.15 23.34
CA LYS A 84 18.62 13.61 23.33
C LYS A 84 17.64 14.30 24.27
N ARG A 85 16.42 13.77 24.41
CA ARG A 85 15.42 14.14 25.41
C ARG A 85 15.30 12.98 26.41
N PRO A 86 15.91 13.08 27.60
CA PRO A 86 15.92 11.98 28.57
C PRO A 86 14.55 11.54 29.07
N GLU A 87 13.55 12.44 29.06
CA GLU A 87 12.17 12.17 29.47
C GLU A 87 11.38 11.39 28.41
N GLY A 88 11.95 11.20 27.21
CA GLY A 88 11.31 10.55 26.09
C GLY A 88 10.52 11.50 25.18
N ASP A 89 10.07 10.95 24.05
CA ASP A 89 9.24 11.66 23.08
C ASP A 89 7.83 11.91 23.63
N ARG A 90 7.02 12.74 22.94
CA ARG A 90 5.72 13.19 23.43
C ARG A 90 4.62 12.92 22.42
N ILE A 91 3.41 12.70 22.94
CA ILE A 91 2.16 12.86 22.20
C ILE A 91 1.48 14.11 22.71
N LEU A 92 1.20 15.03 21.82
CA LEU A 92 0.59 16.32 22.11
C LEU A 92 -0.84 16.38 21.57
N ILE A 93 -1.70 17.14 22.25
CA ILE A 93 -3.01 17.55 21.76
C ILE A 93 -2.96 19.06 21.56
N LEU A 94 -3.15 19.51 20.32
CA LEU A 94 -3.19 20.92 19.95
C LEU A 94 -4.65 21.33 19.73
N GLU A 95 -5.05 22.44 20.33
CA GLU A 95 -6.43 22.95 20.25
C GLU A 95 -6.43 24.41 19.77
N ASP A 96 -7.30 24.69 18.81
CA ASP A 96 -7.77 26.04 18.49
C ASP A 96 -9.01 26.30 19.32
N THR A 97 -8.92 27.16 20.38
CA THR A 97 -10.03 27.37 21.32
C THR A 97 -10.94 28.50 20.92
N ASP A 98 -10.53 29.41 20.03
CA ASP A 98 -11.28 30.58 19.58
C ASP A 98 -11.77 30.52 18.12
N GLY A 99 -11.33 29.50 17.34
CA GLY A 99 -11.80 29.23 15.99
C GLY A 99 -11.13 30.08 14.91
N ASP A 100 -9.93 30.60 15.17
CA ASP A 100 -9.16 31.41 14.22
C ASP A 100 -8.27 30.58 13.28
N ALA A 101 -8.34 29.27 13.38
CA ALA A 101 -7.54 28.27 12.66
C ALA A 101 -6.07 28.22 13.09
N LYS A 102 -5.79 28.62 14.33
CA LYS A 102 -4.48 28.47 14.97
C LYS A 102 -4.64 27.80 16.32
N ALA A 103 -3.73 26.90 16.63
CA ALA A 103 -3.69 26.31 17.97
C ALA A 103 -3.21 27.36 19.00
N ASP A 104 -4.00 27.57 20.05
CA ASP A 104 -3.68 28.43 21.19
C ASP A 104 -3.44 27.65 22.47
N LYS A 105 -3.68 26.33 22.46
CA LYS A 105 -3.47 25.44 23.60
C LYS A 105 -2.77 24.15 23.16
N SER A 106 -1.77 23.73 23.95
CA SER A 106 -1.08 22.43 23.81
C SER A 106 -1.14 21.67 25.12
N THR A 107 -1.54 20.40 25.06
CA THR A 107 -1.58 19.49 26.21
C THR A 107 -0.69 18.29 25.93
N VAL A 108 0.18 17.90 26.86
CA VAL A 108 0.94 16.66 26.76
C VAL A 108 0.02 15.52 27.19
N PHE A 109 -0.41 14.72 26.22
CA PHE A 109 -1.23 13.54 26.47
C PHE A 109 -0.41 12.41 27.11
N TYR A 110 0.78 12.14 26.56
CA TYR A 110 1.71 11.15 27.10
C TYR A 110 3.14 11.55 26.78
N GLN A 111 4.08 11.21 27.67
CA GLN A 111 5.52 11.34 27.46
C GLN A 111 6.24 10.15 28.08
N GLY A 112 7.19 9.57 27.36
CA GLY A 112 7.98 8.46 27.87
C GLY A 112 8.99 7.93 26.85
N VAL A 113 10.02 7.28 27.36
CA VAL A 113 11.06 6.64 26.54
C VAL A 113 10.54 5.43 25.76
N ASP A 114 9.39 4.92 26.13
CA ASP A 114 8.69 3.82 25.47
C ASP A 114 7.91 4.25 24.23
N ILE A 115 7.87 5.56 23.94
CA ILE A 115 7.38 6.12 22.69
C ILE A 115 8.48 6.86 21.91
N ASP A 116 9.76 6.65 22.26
CA ASP A 116 10.86 7.19 21.46
C ASP A 116 10.72 6.72 19.99
N SER A 117 10.88 7.66 19.07
CA SER A 117 10.68 7.40 17.63
C SER A 117 9.26 6.96 17.27
N VAL A 118 8.24 7.49 17.92
CA VAL A 118 6.83 7.22 17.58
C VAL A 118 6.52 7.67 16.16
N HIS A 119 5.89 6.78 15.35
CA HIS A 119 5.60 7.04 13.94
C HIS A 119 4.14 6.76 13.55
N GLY A 120 3.29 6.38 14.51
CA GLY A 120 1.90 6.10 14.20
C GLY A 120 0.97 6.36 15.39
N ILE A 121 -0.17 6.97 15.08
CA ILE A 121 -1.23 7.27 16.02
C ILE A 121 -2.58 7.04 15.37
N CYS A 122 -3.56 6.56 16.14
CA CYS A 122 -4.96 6.49 15.73
C CYS A 122 -5.85 6.75 16.96
N VAL A 123 -6.67 7.78 16.88
CA VAL A 123 -7.55 8.22 17.98
C VAL A 123 -8.96 7.67 17.76
N LEU A 124 -9.42 6.88 18.71
CA LEU A 124 -10.72 6.18 18.65
C LEU A 124 -11.54 6.41 19.92
N GLY A 125 -12.03 7.62 20.11
CA GLY A 125 -12.77 8.04 21.30
C GLY A 125 -11.85 8.20 22.51
N ASP A 126 -12.05 7.38 23.52
CA ASP A 126 -11.24 7.33 24.73
C ASP A 126 -9.96 6.47 24.59
N ARG A 127 -9.76 5.85 23.43
CA ARG A 127 -8.64 4.97 23.13
C ARG A 127 -7.72 5.62 22.11
N VAL A 128 -6.41 5.60 22.36
CA VAL A 128 -5.37 6.05 21.43
C VAL A 128 -4.43 4.89 21.15
N ILE A 129 -4.38 4.44 19.90
CA ILE A 129 -3.46 3.39 19.43
C ILE A 129 -2.16 4.08 19.01
N ILE A 130 -1.04 3.54 19.46
CA ILE A 130 0.30 4.11 19.25
C ILE A 130 1.21 3.02 18.70
N SER A 131 1.99 3.35 17.68
CA SER A 131 3.05 2.52 17.18
C SER A 131 4.39 3.19 17.41
N ALA A 132 5.24 2.57 18.24
CA ALA A 132 6.54 3.09 18.63
C ALA A 132 7.54 1.97 18.89
N GLY A 133 8.75 2.09 18.38
CA GLY A 133 9.78 1.05 18.51
C GLY A 133 9.34 -0.30 17.95
N ASP A 134 9.40 -1.34 18.76
CA ASP A 134 8.99 -2.70 18.40
C ASP A 134 7.54 -3.03 18.77
N ASP A 135 6.80 -2.05 19.33
CA ASP A 135 5.51 -2.30 19.95
C ASP A 135 4.38 -1.46 19.34
N VAL A 136 3.19 -2.04 19.33
CA VAL A 136 1.91 -1.36 19.15
C VAL A 136 1.08 -1.55 20.41
N PHE A 137 0.59 -0.47 20.97
CA PHE A 137 -0.21 -0.49 22.19
C PHE A 137 -1.27 0.60 22.19
N SER A 138 -2.25 0.46 23.08
CA SER A 138 -3.26 1.48 23.32
C SER A 138 -3.02 2.17 24.67
N LEU A 139 -3.27 3.47 24.71
CA LEU A 139 -3.46 4.27 25.92
C LEU A 139 -4.92 4.73 25.98
N TYR A 140 -5.42 5.04 27.16
CA TYR A 140 -6.81 5.47 27.35
C TYR A 140 -6.87 6.79 28.13
N ASP A 141 -7.87 7.61 27.76
CA ASP A 141 -8.29 8.84 28.45
C ASP A 141 -9.79 8.70 28.75
N LYS A 142 -10.11 8.00 29.85
CA LYS A 142 -11.51 7.65 30.17
C LYS A 142 -12.25 8.78 30.89
N ASP A 143 -11.51 9.66 31.58
CA ASP A 143 -12.09 10.80 32.27
C ASP A 143 -12.13 12.08 31.41
N GLY A 144 -11.48 12.07 30.23
CA GLY A 144 -11.53 13.12 29.23
C GLY A 144 -10.71 14.35 29.57
N ASP A 145 -9.70 14.23 30.46
CA ASP A 145 -8.85 15.34 30.87
C ASP A 145 -7.74 15.70 29.88
N GLY A 146 -7.60 14.89 28.81
CA GLY A 146 -6.58 15.04 27.77
C GLY A 146 -5.22 14.45 28.16
N LYS A 147 -5.19 13.52 29.11
CA LYS A 147 -3.99 12.79 29.51
C LYS A 147 -4.25 11.30 29.55
N ALA A 148 -3.23 10.52 29.30
CA ALA A 148 -3.34 9.08 29.41
C ALA A 148 -3.53 8.65 30.89
N ASP A 149 -4.57 7.87 31.17
CA ASP A 149 -4.83 7.31 32.50
C ASP A 149 -3.64 6.47 32.95
N ALA A 150 -3.23 6.63 34.21
CA ALA A 150 -2.12 5.88 34.79
C ALA A 150 -2.39 4.36 34.72
N GLY A 151 -1.45 3.60 34.13
CA GLY A 151 -1.57 2.15 33.99
C GLY A 151 -2.57 1.69 32.92
N SER A 152 -3.04 2.58 32.05
CA SER A 152 -3.99 2.24 30.98
C SER A 152 -3.34 1.54 29.78
N LYS A 153 -2.01 1.50 29.69
CA LYS A 153 -1.27 0.91 28.56
C LYS A 153 -1.64 -0.56 28.34
N GLN A 154 -2.09 -0.87 27.13
CA GLN A 154 -2.44 -2.23 26.70
C GLN A 154 -1.70 -2.59 25.41
N LEU A 155 -0.80 -3.57 25.49
CA LEU A 155 -0.05 -4.07 24.34
C LEU A 155 -0.99 -4.80 23.36
N MET A 156 -0.82 -4.53 22.06
CA MET A 156 -1.52 -5.22 20.97
C MET A 156 -0.58 -6.13 20.19
N PHE A 157 0.51 -5.58 19.68
CA PHE A 157 1.55 -6.28 18.93
C PHE A 157 2.93 -5.91 19.47
N THR A 158 3.90 -6.83 19.32
CA THR A 158 5.26 -6.63 19.81
C THR A 158 6.30 -7.27 18.88
N LYS A 159 7.58 -7.00 19.10
CA LYS A 159 8.71 -7.58 18.36
C LYS A 159 8.61 -7.37 16.85
N ILE A 160 8.08 -6.23 16.41
CA ILE A 160 7.83 -5.96 15.01
C ILE A 160 9.14 -5.87 14.23
N GLY A 161 10.17 -5.29 14.83
CA GLY A 161 11.47 -5.06 14.18
C GLY A 161 11.48 -3.80 13.34
N GLY A 162 12.66 -3.46 12.86
CA GLY A 162 12.94 -2.22 12.16
C GLY A 162 13.88 -1.32 12.96
N ALA A 163 14.87 -0.69 12.29
CA ALA A 163 15.78 0.22 12.96
C ALA A 163 15.03 1.48 13.37
N GLN A 164 14.79 1.67 14.66
CA GLN A 164 14.04 2.79 15.18
C GLN A 164 12.72 3.06 14.43
N HIS A 165 12.04 1.97 14.06
CA HIS A 165 10.69 1.95 13.54
C HIS A 165 10.49 2.44 12.09
N ASP A 166 11.53 2.80 11.37
CA ASP A 166 11.42 3.40 10.03
C ASP A 166 10.94 2.46 8.90
N HIS A 167 10.90 1.13 9.12
CA HIS A 167 10.30 0.12 8.23
C HIS A 167 9.41 -0.86 9.01
N GLY A 168 8.90 -0.42 10.15
CA GLY A 168 7.96 -1.15 11.00
C GLY A 168 6.50 -0.85 10.68
N ILE A 169 5.65 -0.83 11.72
CA ILE A 169 4.25 -0.39 11.63
C ILE A 169 4.22 1.12 11.85
N HIS A 170 3.54 1.87 10.98
CA HIS A 170 3.50 3.33 11.10
C HIS A 170 2.13 3.84 11.52
N ALA A 171 1.04 3.38 10.93
CA ALA A 171 -0.28 3.92 11.21
C ALA A 171 -1.35 2.83 11.31
N PHE A 172 -2.45 3.17 11.94
CA PHE A 172 -3.69 2.40 12.01
C PHE A 172 -4.84 3.26 11.54
N HIS A 173 -5.80 2.66 10.81
CA HIS A 173 -7.01 3.31 10.36
C HIS A 173 -8.24 2.48 10.70
N PHE A 174 -9.32 3.16 11.03
CA PHE A 174 -10.61 2.53 11.24
C PHE A 174 -11.37 2.40 9.91
N GLY A 175 -11.64 1.17 9.50
CA GLY A 175 -12.39 0.88 8.29
C GLY A 175 -13.90 0.94 8.46
N PRO A 176 -14.65 1.12 7.34
CA PRO A 176 -16.11 1.19 7.36
C PRO A 176 -16.80 -0.10 7.79
N ASP A 177 -16.08 -1.22 7.73
CA ASP A 177 -16.51 -2.55 8.19
C ASP A 177 -16.40 -2.73 9.71
N GLY A 178 -15.82 -1.77 10.42
CA GLY A 178 -15.64 -1.79 11.86
C GLY A 178 -14.34 -2.43 12.34
N ARG A 179 -13.36 -2.58 11.48
CA ARG A 179 -12.06 -3.19 11.75
C ARG A 179 -10.93 -2.17 11.66
N LEU A 180 -9.79 -2.55 12.21
CA LEU A 180 -8.53 -1.81 12.07
C LEU A 180 -7.77 -2.30 10.84
N TYR A 181 -7.18 -1.37 10.12
CA TYR A 181 -6.30 -1.59 8.99
C TYR A 181 -4.93 -1.01 9.29
N PHE A 182 -3.88 -1.73 8.92
CA PHE A 182 -2.50 -1.30 9.13
C PHE A 182 -1.55 -2.04 8.19
N ASN A 183 -0.31 -1.60 8.15
CA ASN A 183 0.75 -2.24 7.37
C ASN A 183 2.06 -2.26 8.15
N PHE A 184 3.02 -3.02 7.66
CA PHE A 184 4.42 -2.88 8.02
C PHE A 184 5.34 -2.95 6.79
N GLY A 185 6.49 -2.28 6.85
CA GLY A 185 7.54 -2.36 5.85
C GLY A 185 8.37 -3.64 5.98
N ASN A 186 9.32 -3.84 5.06
CA ASN A 186 10.11 -5.06 4.95
C ASN A 186 11.03 -5.38 6.15
N ALA A 187 11.27 -4.43 7.05
CA ALA A 187 11.96 -4.69 8.31
C ALA A 187 11.02 -5.28 9.38
N GLY A 188 9.73 -5.24 9.19
CA GLY A 188 8.70 -5.80 10.08
C GLY A 188 8.61 -7.32 10.08
N ARG A 189 9.60 -8.03 9.72
CA ARG A 189 9.87 -9.48 9.58
C ARG A 189 8.79 -10.47 10.00
N ALA A 190 8.12 -10.25 11.14
CA ALA A 190 7.03 -11.06 11.64
C ALA A 190 6.11 -10.23 12.54
N LEU A 191 4.82 -10.54 12.53
CA LEU A 191 3.85 -9.95 13.46
C LEU A 191 3.71 -10.89 14.68
N HIS A 192 3.88 -10.35 15.89
CA HIS A 192 3.68 -11.07 17.13
C HIS A 192 2.54 -10.42 17.91
N ASP A 193 1.72 -11.23 18.53
CA ASP A 193 0.65 -10.79 19.42
C ASP A 193 1.22 -10.18 20.74
N LYS A 194 0.32 -9.70 21.59
CA LYS A 194 0.67 -9.13 22.91
C LYS A 194 1.46 -10.07 23.82
N ASP A 195 1.38 -11.39 23.61
CA ASP A 195 2.08 -12.41 24.38
C ASP A 195 3.43 -12.79 23.72
N GLY A 196 3.79 -12.13 22.63
CA GLY A 196 5.02 -12.35 21.87
C GLY A 196 5.03 -13.64 21.04
N LYS A 197 3.86 -14.22 20.74
CA LYS A 197 3.69 -15.35 19.83
C LYS A 197 3.48 -14.86 18.41
N ILE A 198 4.02 -15.56 17.42
CA ILE A 198 3.75 -15.28 16.02
C ILE A 198 2.24 -15.37 15.76
N VAL A 199 1.71 -14.34 15.11
CA VAL A 199 0.32 -14.31 14.68
C VAL A 199 0.11 -15.32 13.55
N ILE A 200 -0.91 -16.16 13.71
CA ILE A 200 -1.46 -16.98 12.62
C ILE A 200 -2.68 -16.22 12.08
N ASP A 201 -2.66 -15.89 10.80
CA ASP A 201 -3.76 -15.17 10.17
C ASP A 201 -4.98 -16.08 9.90
N LYS A 202 -6.09 -15.49 9.49
CA LYS A 202 -7.32 -16.25 9.18
C LYS A 202 -7.16 -17.27 8.06
N ALA A 203 -6.15 -17.14 7.20
CA ALA A 203 -5.82 -18.14 6.18
C ALA A 203 -4.98 -19.31 6.73
N GLY A 204 -4.63 -19.29 8.03
CA GLY A 204 -3.84 -20.33 8.70
C GLY A 204 -2.33 -20.21 8.51
N ASN A 205 -1.82 -19.09 8.00
CA ASN A 205 -0.41 -18.88 7.77
C ASN A 205 0.23 -18.06 8.89
N GLU A 206 1.50 -18.37 9.20
CA GLU A 206 2.31 -17.47 10.03
C GLU A 206 2.50 -16.13 9.30
N VAL A 207 2.19 -15.02 9.97
CA VAL A 207 2.46 -13.68 9.47
C VAL A 207 3.93 -13.37 9.61
N ARG A 208 4.70 -13.81 8.62
CA ARG A 208 6.16 -13.70 8.59
C ARG A 208 6.65 -13.41 7.18
N GLY A 209 7.46 -12.36 7.02
CA GLY A 209 8.22 -12.11 5.79
C GLY A 209 9.30 -13.17 5.58
N GLY A 210 9.55 -13.53 4.33
CA GLY A 210 10.61 -14.47 4.00
C GLY A 210 10.21 -15.94 3.93
N ASN A 211 9.02 -16.34 4.36
CA ASN A 211 8.44 -17.67 4.18
C ASN A 211 7.19 -17.59 3.32
N LEU A 212 7.05 -18.45 2.31
CA LEU A 212 5.82 -18.53 1.54
C LEU A 212 4.63 -18.82 2.46
N PRO A 213 3.46 -18.22 2.19
CA PRO A 213 3.15 -17.41 1.01
C PRO A 213 3.63 -15.95 1.10
N TYR A 214 4.07 -15.44 2.24
CA TYR A 214 4.33 -14.03 2.48
C TYR A 214 5.80 -13.65 2.32
N GLN A 215 6.03 -12.46 1.76
CA GLN A 215 7.36 -11.86 1.57
C GLN A 215 7.33 -10.39 1.98
N ASP A 216 8.39 -9.91 2.59
CA ASP A 216 8.70 -8.51 2.87
C ASP A 216 7.55 -7.71 3.52
N GLY A 217 7.31 -6.47 3.11
CA GLY A 217 6.24 -5.62 3.67
C GLY A 217 4.85 -6.17 3.38
N MET A 218 3.90 -5.92 4.30
CA MET A 218 2.55 -6.50 4.24
C MET A 218 1.49 -5.49 4.66
N VAL A 219 0.25 -5.77 4.26
CA VAL A 219 -0.96 -5.03 4.63
C VAL A 219 -1.92 -5.96 5.35
N PHE A 220 -2.55 -5.45 6.39
CA PHE A 220 -3.39 -6.23 7.29
C PHE A 220 -4.72 -5.56 7.58
N ARG A 221 -5.66 -6.40 8.01
CA ARG A 221 -6.89 -6.02 8.66
C ARG A 221 -7.10 -6.90 9.90
N CYS A 222 -7.58 -6.33 11.01
CA CYS A 222 -7.86 -7.09 12.24
C CYS A 222 -9.08 -6.54 12.99
N GLU A 223 -9.53 -7.25 14.01
CA GLU A 223 -10.54 -6.74 14.94
C GLU A 223 -9.95 -5.59 15.80
N LEU A 224 -10.82 -4.80 16.45
CA LEU A 224 -10.40 -3.64 17.24
C LEU A 224 -9.42 -3.99 18.37
N ASP A 225 -9.43 -5.22 18.88
CA ASP A 225 -8.51 -5.70 19.92
C ASP A 225 -7.20 -6.30 19.37
N GLY A 226 -6.99 -6.28 18.06
CA GLY A 226 -5.84 -6.85 17.38
C GLY A 226 -5.98 -8.33 17.04
N SER A 227 -7.09 -8.98 17.41
CA SER A 227 -7.36 -10.38 17.06
C SER A 227 -7.84 -10.54 15.61
N GLY A 228 -7.91 -11.78 15.12
CA GLY A 228 -8.48 -12.09 13.83
C GLY A 228 -7.76 -11.43 12.64
N VAL A 229 -6.43 -11.37 12.69
CA VAL A 229 -5.63 -10.77 11.63
C VAL A 229 -5.84 -11.47 10.30
N GLU A 230 -6.03 -10.68 9.26
CA GLU A 230 -6.06 -11.09 7.85
C GLU A 230 -4.93 -10.37 7.10
N THR A 231 -4.11 -11.12 6.36
CA THR A 231 -3.09 -10.55 5.47
C THR A 231 -3.71 -10.23 4.13
N LEU A 232 -3.79 -8.94 3.78
CA LEU A 232 -4.47 -8.45 2.57
C LEU A 232 -3.55 -8.35 1.35
N GLY A 233 -2.25 -8.17 1.55
CA GLY A 233 -1.28 -8.07 0.49
C GLY A 233 0.14 -8.13 1.03
N TRP A 234 1.09 -8.49 0.17
CA TRP A 234 2.47 -8.68 0.59
C TRP A 234 3.49 -8.33 -0.49
N ASN A 235 4.77 -8.41 -0.12
CA ASN A 235 5.90 -8.15 -0.98
C ASN A 235 6.01 -6.66 -1.36
N PHE A 236 5.77 -5.79 -0.38
CA PHE A 236 6.07 -4.37 -0.42
C PHE A 236 7.47 -4.11 0.16
N ARG A 237 8.02 -2.93 -0.07
CA ARG A 237 9.30 -2.55 0.53
C ARG A 237 9.11 -1.78 1.83
N ASN A 238 8.74 -0.51 1.74
CA ASN A 238 8.48 0.36 2.88
C ASN A 238 7.17 1.12 2.62
N ASN A 239 6.09 0.39 2.73
CA ASN A 239 4.74 0.90 2.71
C ASN A 239 4.50 1.66 4.01
N TRP A 240 4.50 3.00 3.93
CA TRP A 240 4.47 3.84 5.12
C TRP A 240 3.09 3.89 5.74
N GLU A 241 2.10 4.34 5.02
CA GLU A 241 0.75 4.46 5.53
C GLU A 241 -0.27 3.89 4.55
N ILE A 242 -1.44 3.59 5.07
CA ILE A 242 -2.58 3.03 4.34
C ILE A 242 -3.78 3.98 4.48
N ALA A 243 -4.67 3.96 3.51
CA ALA A 243 -5.95 4.63 3.57
C ALA A 243 -7.06 3.68 3.17
N VAL A 244 -8.23 3.81 3.79
CA VAL A 244 -9.40 2.97 3.51
C VAL A 244 -10.59 3.86 3.17
N ASP A 245 -11.17 3.69 1.98
CA ASP A 245 -12.34 4.45 1.58
C ASP A 245 -13.65 3.86 2.15
N SER A 246 -14.75 4.58 2.00
CA SER A 246 -16.06 4.16 2.49
C SER A 246 -16.60 2.88 1.85
N PHE A 247 -16.04 2.45 0.73
CA PHE A 247 -16.38 1.19 0.07
C PHE A 247 -15.55 0.01 0.59
N GLY A 248 -14.56 0.27 1.46
CA GLY A 248 -13.60 -0.70 1.97
C GLY A 248 -12.44 -0.97 1.00
N THR A 249 -12.18 -0.06 0.07
CA THR A 249 -11.02 -0.17 -0.83
C THR A 249 -9.78 0.35 -0.11
N VAL A 250 -8.71 -0.40 -0.19
CA VAL A 250 -7.44 -0.12 0.51
C VAL A 250 -6.43 0.47 -0.46
N TRP A 251 -5.79 1.55 -0.04
CA TRP A 251 -4.77 2.26 -0.76
C TRP A 251 -3.53 2.44 0.10
N GLN A 252 -2.35 2.51 -0.50
CA GLN A 252 -1.13 2.83 0.23
C GLN A 252 -0.02 3.37 -0.66
N SER A 253 0.91 4.08 -0.04
CA SER A 253 2.19 4.44 -0.64
C SER A 253 3.24 3.34 -0.38
N ASP A 254 4.27 3.26 -1.22
CA ASP A 254 5.39 2.33 -1.03
C ASP A 254 6.69 2.95 -1.55
N ASN A 255 7.69 3.04 -0.68
CA ASN A 255 8.97 3.64 -0.97
C ASN A 255 9.86 2.68 -1.76
N ASP A 256 10.67 3.23 -2.66
CA ASP A 256 11.67 2.48 -3.43
C ASP A 256 13.00 2.30 -2.67
N ASP A 257 13.97 1.64 -3.29
CA ASP A 257 15.38 1.77 -2.90
C ASP A 257 15.89 3.15 -3.32
N ASP A 258 16.56 3.84 -2.43
CA ASP A 258 16.97 5.23 -2.61
C ASP A 258 17.62 5.49 -3.98
N GLY A 259 17.05 6.44 -4.73
CA GLY A 259 17.53 6.87 -6.04
C GLY A 259 16.98 6.08 -7.25
N ASN A 260 16.17 5.06 -7.07
CA ASN A 260 15.58 4.28 -8.17
C ASN A 260 14.47 5.01 -8.92
N LYS A 261 13.88 6.04 -8.32
CA LYS A 261 12.72 6.78 -8.86
C LYS A 261 11.51 5.90 -9.10
N ALA A 262 11.31 4.91 -8.23
CA ALA A 262 10.28 3.89 -8.36
C ALA A 262 9.18 3.99 -7.29
N VAL A 263 9.19 5.05 -6.46
CA VAL A 263 8.10 5.29 -5.48
C VAL A 263 6.75 5.15 -6.14
N ARG A 264 5.85 4.44 -5.49
CA ARG A 264 4.54 4.11 -6.06
C ARG A 264 3.39 4.30 -5.08
N ILE A 265 2.21 4.51 -5.64
CA ILE A 265 0.93 4.39 -4.94
C ILE A 265 0.24 3.13 -5.44
N ASN A 266 -0.35 2.38 -4.53
CA ASN A 266 -1.01 1.11 -4.82
C ASN A 266 -2.50 1.15 -4.45
N TYR A 267 -3.33 0.59 -5.32
CA TYR A 267 -4.57 -0.05 -4.92
C TYR A 267 -4.21 -1.43 -4.36
N VAL A 268 -4.56 -1.70 -3.11
CA VAL A 268 -4.31 -3.00 -2.49
C VAL A 268 -5.44 -3.96 -2.85
N MET A 269 -5.18 -4.80 -3.87
CA MET A 269 -6.05 -5.92 -4.21
C MET A 269 -5.83 -7.03 -3.18
N GLU A 270 -6.89 -7.46 -2.49
CA GLU A 270 -6.76 -8.49 -1.45
C GLU A 270 -6.08 -9.75 -1.97
N PHE A 271 -5.13 -10.27 -1.20
CA PHE A 271 -4.29 -11.43 -1.50
C PHE A 271 -3.31 -11.23 -2.67
N GLY A 272 -2.97 -9.98 -2.99
CA GLY A 272 -2.01 -9.63 -4.03
C GLY A 272 -0.55 -9.68 -3.59
N ASN A 273 0.33 -10.09 -4.54
CA ASN A 273 1.78 -9.96 -4.45
C ASN A 273 2.21 -8.68 -5.18
N TYR A 274 3.00 -7.82 -4.52
CA TYR A 274 3.39 -6.50 -5.04
C TYR A 274 4.84 -6.42 -5.54
N GLY A 275 5.54 -7.55 -5.60
CA GLY A 275 6.72 -7.74 -6.42
C GLY A 275 7.99 -7.01 -5.98
N PHE A 276 8.16 -6.58 -4.72
CA PHE A 276 9.44 -6.00 -4.29
C PHE A 276 10.59 -7.00 -4.41
N LYS A 277 10.36 -8.26 -4.11
CA LYS A 277 11.29 -9.36 -4.32
C LYS A 277 10.75 -10.35 -5.31
N ASP A 278 11.65 -10.97 -6.05
CA ASP A 278 11.33 -12.10 -6.94
C ASP A 278 10.66 -13.23 -6.14
N GLU A 279 9.49 -13.70 -6.59
CA GLU A 279 8.73 -14.75 -5.88
C GLU A 279 9.51 -16.07 -5.81
N ILE A 280 10.32 -16.37 -6.82
CA ILE A 280 11.01 -17.67 -6.95
C ILE A 280 12.34 -17.65 -6.20
N THR A 281 13.18 -16.65 -6.49
CA THR A 281 14.56 -16.57 -6.01
C THR A 281 14.71 -15.71 -4.76
N ARG A 282 13.72 -14.87 -4.46
CA ARG A 282 13.73 -13.82 -3.44
C ARG A 282 14.78 -12.73 -3.67
N ALA A 283 15.32 -12.69 -4.86
CA ALA A 283 16.31 -11.72 -5.27
C ALA A 283 15.70 -10.33 -5.43
N GLY A 284 16.55 -9.32 -5.40
CA GLY A 284 16.18 -7.95 -5.71
C GLY A 284 16.09 -7.72 -7.22
N TRP A 285 15.63 -6.53 -7.59
CA TRP A 285 15.42 -6.11 -8.97
C TRP A 285 16.68 -6.11 -9.84
N ARG A 286 17.89 -6.11 -9.24
CA ARG A 286 19.18 -6.09 -9.96
C ARG A 286 19.59 -7.47 -10.49
N ASP A 287 18.97 -8.54 -9.98
CA ASP A 287 19.36 -9.88 -10.37
C ASP A 287 18.86 -10.19 -11.78
N PRO A 288 19.71 -10.77 -12.62
CA PRO A 288 19.34 -11.12 -13.99
C PRO A 288 18.21 -12.15 -14.00
N ARG A 289 17.19 -11.91 -14.80
CA ARG A 289 16.10 -12.85 -15.08
C ARG A 289 15.55 -12.65 -16.48
N PRO A 290 14.97 -13.68 -17.11
CA PRO A 290 14.21 -13.50 -18.35
C PRO A 290 13.04 -12.56 -18.14
N ASN A 291 12.63 -11.87 -19.21
CA ASN A 291 11.51 -10.93 -19.17
C ASN A 291 11.73 -9.75 -18.20
N ILE A 292 12.96 -9.30 -18.03
CA ILE A 292 13.27 -8.14 -17.20
C ILE A 292 12.87 -6.86 -17.91
N GLU A 293 12.21 -5.97 -17.18
CA GLU A 293 11.92 -4.62 -17.65
C GLU A 293 13.23 -3.85 -17.95
N LYS A 294 13.19 -2.98 -18.94
CA LYS A 294 14.38 -2.18 -19.36
C LYS A 294 14.63 -0.99 -18.45
N GLU A 295 13.57 -0.42 -17.89
CA GLU A 295 13.64 0.77 -17.06
C GLU A 295 13.63 0.42 -15.57
N VAL A 296 14.55 1.02 -14.81
CA VAL A 296 14.73 0.76 -13.37
C VAL A 296 13.42 0.87 -12.57
N PRO A 297 12.60 1.93 -12.73
CA PRO A 297 11.34 2.01 -11.97
C PRO A 297 10.40 0.83 -12.19
N HIS A 298 10.36 0.30 -13.42
CA HIS A 298 9.50 -0.84 -13.77
C HIS A 298 10.09 -2.16 -13.27
N MET A 299 11.40 -2.39 -13.47
CA MET A 299 12.06 -3.62 -13.02
C MET A 299 12.10 -3.75 -11.49
N HIS A 300 12.10 -2.60 -10.76
CA HIS A 300 12.18 -2.55 -9.30
C HIS A 300 11.06 -3.37 -8.63
N TRP A 301 9.86 -3.36 -9.22
CA TRP A 301 8.68 -4.02 -8.69
C TRP A 301 8.31 -5.31 -9.41
N HIS A 302 9.18 -5.85 -10.27
CA HIS A 302 8.92 -7.07 -11.04
C HIS A 302 7.56 -7.07 -11.77
N LEU A 303 7.14 -5.90 -12.27
CA LEU A 303 5.76 -5.67 -12.76
C LEU A 303 5.34 -6.58 -13.92
N ASN A 304 6.28 -7.10 -14.71
CA ASN A 304 6.00 -7.98 -15.83
C ASN A 304 6.07 -9.48 -15.49
N ASP A 305 6.21 -9.82 -14.20
CA ASP A 305 6.12 -11.21 -13.74
C ASP A 305 4.67 -11.65 -13.52
N PRO A 306 4.33 -12.92 -13.80
CA PRO A 306 3.00 -13.46 -13.53
C PRO A 306 2.76 -13.53 -12.02
N GLY A 307 1.66 -12.96 -11.54
CA GLY A 307 1.29 -12.93 -10.12
C GLY A 307 1.60 -11.63 -9.42
N VAL A 308 2.28 -10.69 -10.09
CA VAL A 308 2.54 -9.36 -9.52
C VAL A 308 1.41 -8.40 -9.91
N VAL A 309 0.77 -7.80 -8.90
CA VAL A 309 -0.31 -6.82 -9.07
C VAL A 309 0.24 -5.50 -9.60
N PRO A 310 -0.41 -4.83 -10.56
CA PRO A 310 0.00 -3.53 -11.06
C PRO A 310 0.06 -2.44 -9.97
N ASN A 311 0.82 -1.38 -10.21
CA ASN A 311 0.78 -0.15 -9.42
C ASN A 311 -0.36 0.76 -9.90
N LEU A 312 -0.95 1.56 -9.00
CA LEU A 312 -1.85 2.63 -9.40
C LEU A 312 -1.09 3.66 -10.23
N ILE A 313 0.03 4.14 -9.69
CA ILE A 313 0.91 5.10 -10.34
C ILE A 313 2.31 5.04 -9.72
N GLN A 314 3.34 5.28 -10.52
CA GLN A 314 4.70 5.54 -10.04
C GLN A 314 4.93 7.05 -10.01
N THR A 315 5.38 7.56 -8.87
CA THR A 315 5.51 9.01 -8.63
C THR A 315 6.93 9.53 -8.84
N GLY A 316 7.89 8.65 -9.03
CA GLY A 316 9.30 8.98 -9.23
C GLY A 316 10.12 8.90 -7.95
N ALA A 317 11.10 9.78 -7.79
CA ALA A 317 11.87 9.88 -6.56
C ALA A 317 11.02 10.49 -5.45
N GLY A 318 11.15 9.96 -4.23
CA GLY A 318 10.38 10.47 -3.12
C GLY A 318 10.81 9.89 -1.79
N SER A 319 10.03 10.23 -0.79
CA SER A 319 9.99 9.65 0.54
C SER A 319 8.53 9.72 0.96
N PRO A 320 7.72 8.77 0.49
CA PRO A 320 6.28 8.78 0.72
C PRO A 320 6.00 8.60 2.22
N THR A 321 5.00 9.31 2.72
CA THR A 321 4.60 9.33 4.11
C THR A 321 3.08 9.16 4.23
N GLY A 322 2.39 10.04 4.95
CA GLY A 322 0.96 9.95 5.22
C GLY A 322 0.07 9.98 3.98
N ILE A 323 -1.03 9.24 4.02
CA ILE A 323 -2.02 9.16 2.95
C ILE A 323 -3.44 9.04 3.53
N CYS A 324 -4.39 9.80 2.98
CA CYS A 324 -5.80 9.66 3.32
C CYS A 324 -6.69 9.66 2.06
N VAL A 325 -7.95 9.26 2.22
CA VAL A 325 -8.99 9.44 1.20
C VAL A 325 -9.83 10.65 1.60
N TYR A 326 -9.92 11.64 0.72
CA TYR A 326 -10.76 12.80 0.97
C TYR A 326 -12.22 12.52 0.61
N GLU A 327 -13.07 12.38 1.60
CA GLU A 327 -14.51 12.13 1.45
C GLU A 327 -15.35 13.24 2.11
N GLY A 328 -14.81 14.47 2.13
CA GLY A 328 -15.49 15.69 2.59
C GLY A 328 -16.07 16.52 1.45
N ASP A 329 -16.88 17.51 1.84
CA ASP A 329 -17.55 18.44 0.90
C ASP A 329 -16.98 19.86 0.94
N LEU A 330 -15.98 20.13 1.80
CA LEU A 330 -15.40 21.47 1.94
C LEU A 330 -14.48 21.83 0.78
N LEU A 331 -13.57 20.92 0.41
CA LEU A 331 -12.63 21.15 -0.70
C LEU A 331 -13.36 21.13 -2.05
N PRO A 332 -12.78 21.72 -3.10
CA PRO A 332 -13.31 21.62 -4.46
C PRO A 332 -13.63 20.18 -4.87
N LYS A 333 -14.68 19.99 -5.66
CA LYS A 333 -15.18 18.66 -6.05
C LYS A 333 -14.13 17.75 -6.70
N VAL A 334 -13.09 18.32 -7.31
CA VAL A 334 -12.00 17.56 -7.92
C VAL A 334 -11.27 16.67 -6.90
N PHE A 335 -11.30 17.02 -5.62
CA PHE A 335 -10.67 16.27 -4.54
C PHE A 335 -11.60 15.23 -3.91
N ASN A 336 -12.92 15.30 -4.14
CA ASN A 336 -13.86 14.38 -3.49
C ASN A 336 -13.65 12.92 -3.96
N GLY A 337 -13.47 12.01 -3.02
CA GLY A 337 -13.17 10.59 -3.26
C GLY A 337 -11.73 10.32 -3.74
N GLN A 338 -10.85 11.31 -3.71
CA GLN A 338 -9.47 11.17 -4.18
C GLN A 338 -8.50 10.93 -3.03
N LEU A 339 -7.35 10.34 -3.36
CA LEU A 339 -6.25 10.13 -2.44
C LEU A 339 -5.48 11.42 -2.25
N ILE A 340 -5.20 11.79 -1.00
CA ILE A 340 -4.30 12.89 -0.65
C ILE A 340 -3.08 12.27 0.03
N HIS A 341 -1.89 12.66 -0.41
CA HIS A 341 -0.65 12.00 0.01
C HIS A 341 0.48 13.01 0.22
N CYS A 342 1.23 12.79 1.28
CA CYS A 342 2.45 13.51 1.61
C CYS A 342 3.68 12.79 1.04
N ASP A 343 4.58 13.56 0.40
CA ASP A 343 5.86 13.03 -0.08
C ASP A 343 6.98 13.99 0.34
N ALA A 344 7.70 13.62 1.39
CA ALA A 344 8.71 14.44 2.03
C ALA A 344 9.96 14.64 1.14
N GLY A 345 10.25 13.71 0.23
CA GLY A 345 11.39 13.78 -0.66
C GLY A 345 11.32 14.98 -1.61
N PRO A 346 10.29 15.10 -2.44
CA PRO A 346 10.08 16.24 -3.33
C PRO A 346 9.47 17.47 -2.64
N ASN A 347 9.21 17.46 -1.33
CA ASN A 347 8.61 18.56 -0.57
C ASN A 347 7.18 18.89 -1.00
N ILE A 348 6.28 17.90 -1.04
CA ILE A 348 5.00 18.08 -1.71
C ILE A 348 3.86 17.30 -1.04
N VAL A 349 2.67 17.88 -1.08
CA VAL A 349 1.38 17.20 -0.84
C VAL A 349 0.62 17.14 -2.14
N ARG A 350 0.13 15.95 -2.52
CA ARG A 350 -0.52 15.68 -3.80
C ARG A 350 -1.89 15.04 -3.62
N ALA A 351 -2.78 15.31 -4.56
CA ALA A 351 -3.92 14.46 -4.84
C ALA A 351 -3.61 13.50 -6.01
N TYR A 352 -4.11 12.27 -5.91
CA TYR A 352 -4.14 11.33 -7.03
C TYR A 352 -5.57 11.17 -7.51
N LEU A 353 -5.86 11.75 -8.68
CA LEU A 353 -7.19 11.75 -9.28
C LEU A 353 -7.43 10.39 -9.92
N THR A 354 -8.04 9.50 -9.17
CA THR A 354 -8.28 8.12 -9.59
C THR A 354 -9.38 8.01 -10.62
N LYS A 355 -9.16 7.14 -11.62
CA LYS A 355 -10.13 6.81 -12.67
C LYS A 355 -10.23 5.30 -12.82
N PRO A 356 -11.40 4.74 -13.17
CA PRO A 356 -11.48 3.33 -13.55
C PRO A 356 -10.58 3.01 -14.75
N ASP A 357 -9.86 1.89 -14.68
CA ASP A 357 -9.02 1.36 -15.74
C ASP A 357 -9.17 -0.17 -15.77
N GLY A 358 -9.98 -0.67 -16.70
CA GLY A 358 -10.38 -2.09 -16.70
C GLY A 358 -10.96 -2.53 -15.36
N ALA A 359 -10.44 -3.61 -14.81
CA ALA A 359 -10.83 -4.10 -13.50
C ALA A 359 -10.13 -3.37 -12.32
N GLY A 360 -9.28 -2.38 -12.61
CA GLY A 360 -8.55 -1.60 -11.61
C GLY A 360 -8.71 -0.11 -11.78
N TYR A 361 -7.58 0.59 -11.62
CA TYR A 361 -7.55 2.03 -11.59
C TYR A 361 -6.28 2.57 -12.24
N SER A 362 -6.38 3.79 -12.77
CA SER A 362 -5.26 4.68 -13.11
C SER A 362 -5.41 5.99 -12.33
N ALA A 363 -4.38 6.83 -12.30
CA ALA A 363 -4.44 8.12 -11.62
C ALA A 363 -3.65 9.20 -12.33
N GLU A 364 -4.07 10.46 -12.15
CA GLU A 364 -3.35 11.67 -12.52
C GLU A 364 -2.93 12.41 -11.24
N ILE A 365 -1.77 13.09 -11.28
CA ILE A 365 -1.27 13.85 -10.14
C ILE A 365 -1.76 15.29 -10.19
N LEU A 366 -2.28 15.79 -9.05
CA LEU A 366 -2.61 17.19 -8.84
C LEU A 366 -1.96 17.67 -7.54
N ASN A 367 -1.06 18.67 -7.64
CA ASN A 367 -0.34 19.16 -6.47
C ASN A 367 -1.25 20.08 -5.62
N ILE A 368 -1.17 19.93 -4.30
CA ILE A 368 -1.92 20.72 -3.31
C ILE A 368 -1.02 21.73 -2.63
N LEU A 369 0.12 21.27 -2.07
CA LEU A 369 1.15 22.10 -1.45
C LEU A 369 2.52 21.71 -2.00
N GLU A 370 3.38 22.70 -2.23
CA GLU A 370 4.75 22.48 -2.64
C GLU A 370 5.69 23.41 -1.87
N GLY A 371 6.73 22.89 -1.26
CA GLY A 371 7.86 23.63 -0.69
C GLY A 371 8.76 24.17 -1.80
N SER A 372 8.22 25.04 -2.65
CA SER A 372 8.88 25.55 -3.84
C SER A 372 10.02 26.52 -3.49
N VAL A 373 9.83 27.33 -2.47
CA VAL A 373 10.79 28.30 -1.94
C VAL A 373 11.48 27.72 -0.70
N ASP A 374 10.71 27.22 0.26
CA ASP A 374 11.23 26.62 1.47
C ASP A 374 11.41 25.09 1.32
N ARG A 375 12.62 24.66 1.03
CA ARG A 375 12.99 23.25 0.86
C ARG A 375 13.10 22.47 2.17
N TRP A 376 12.84 23.09 3.31
CA TRP A 376 12.74 22.41 4.60
C TRP A 376 11.32 21.87 4.86
N PHE A 377 10.34 22.26 4.06
CA PHE A 377 9.02 21.64 4.08
C PHE A 377 9.12 20.13 3.84
N ARG A 378 8.81 19.32 4.85
CA ARG A 378 8.86 17.85 4.82
C ARG A 378 7.52 17.29 5.29
N PRO A 379 6.49 17.28 4.44
CA PRO A 379 5.20 16.80 4.86
C PRO A 379 5.30 15.34 5.29
N SER A 380 4.95 15.07 6.54
CA SER A 380 5.05 13.75 7.18
C SER A 380 3.72 13.03 7.26
N ASP A 381 2.61 13.79 7.34
CA ASP A 381 1.29 13.20 7.47
C ASP A 381 0.16 14.14 7.06
N VAL A 382 -1.03 13.57 6.73
CA VAL A 382 -2.22 14.33 6.35
C VAL A 382 -3.51 13.67 6.82
N CYS A 383 -4.33 14.41 7.55
CA CYS A 383 -5.64 13.95 8.03
C CYS A 383 -6.77 14.89 7.58
N VAL A 384 -8.01 14.37 7.58
CA VAL A 384 -9.21 15.16 7.30
C VAL A 384 -9.88 15.57 8.61
N ALA A 385 -9.99 16.87 8.81
CA ALA A 385 -10.64 17.43 9.98
C ALA A 385 -12.18 17.32 9.93
N PRO A 386 -12.88 17.47 11.07
CA PRO A 386 -14.36 17.40 11.10
C PRO A 386 -15.07 18.44 10.24
N ASP A 387 -14.44 19.59 9.97
CA ASP A 387 -14.96 20.62 9.07
C ASP A 387 -14.70 20.32 7.59
N GLY A 388 -13.93 19.26 7.28
CA GLY A 388 -13.54 18.88 5.95
C GLY A 388 -12.27 19.53 5.43
N SER A 389 -11.57 20.34 6.22
CA SER A 389 -10.24 20.84 5.87
C SER A 389 -9.18 19.73 6.00
N LEU A 390 -8.05 19.87 5.31
CA LEU A 390 -6.89 19.03 5.53
C LEU A 390 -6.01 19.61 6.63
N ILE A 391 -5.49 18.76 7.49
CA ILE A 391 -4.42 19.07 8.44
C ILE A 391 -3.18 18.33 7.95
N VAL A 392 -2.09 19.08 7.74
CA VAL A 392 -0.82 18.57 7.19
C VAL A 392 0.28 18.78 8.20
N ALA A 393 0.91 17.72 8.64
CA ALA A 393 2.12 17.76 9.45
C ALA A 393 3.35 18.03 8.59
N ASP A 394 4.25 18.84 9.07
CA ASP A 394 5.51 19.18 8.44
C ASP A 394 6.66 18.98 9.45
N TRP A 395 7.44 17.92 9.24
CA TRP A 395 8.61 17.64 10.09
C TRP A 395 9.64 18.77 10.08
N TYR A 396 9.66 19.58 9.03
CA TYR A 396 10.49 20.76 8.81
C TYR A 396 11.98 20.54 9.06
N ASP A 397 12.61 19.85 8.12
CA ASP A 397 14.00 19.42 8.26
C ASP A 397 14.80 19.71 6.97
N PRO A 398 16.11 20.07 7.07
CA PRO A 398 16.93 20.31 5.88
C PRO A 398 17.10 19.09 4.97
N GLY A 399 16.98 17.89 5.52
CA GLY A 399 17.02 16.61 4.82
C GLY A 399 15.69 15.89 4.83
N VAL A 400 15.64 14.71 4.20
CA VAL A 400 14.52 13.81 4.37
C VAL A 400 14.61 13.21 5.78
N GLY A 401 13.60 13.45 6.63
CA GLY A 401 13.62 13.26 8.08
C GLY A 401 14.16 11.91 8.56
N GLY A 402 13.79 10.81 7.90
CA GLY A 402 14.20 9.47 8.30
C GLY A 402 15.72 9.23 8.31
N HIS A 403 16.53 9.90 7.52
CA HIS A 403 17.96 9.59 7.41
C HIS A 403 18.88 10.58 8.12
N GLY A 404 18.49 11.81 8.24
CA GLY A 404 19.41 12.85 8.66
C GLY A 404 18.98 13.68 9.83
N MET A 405 17.69 13.77 10.15
CA MET A 405 17.11 14.65 11.17
C MET A 405 18.06 15.76 11.59
N GLY A 406 18.13 16.79 10.76
CA GLY A 406 19.13 17.84 10.88
C GLY A 406 18.70 18.96 11.82
N ASP A 407 17.39 19.06 12.11
CA ASP A 407 16.78 20.01 13.01
C ASP A 407 15.99 19.28 14.10
N LEU A 408 16.10 19.71 15.36
CA LEU A 408 15.40 19.16 16.51
C LEU A 408 14.55 20.20 17.24
N GLU A 409 14.49 21.43 16.70
CA GLU A 409 13.94 22.60 17.39
C GLU A 409 12.72 23.18 16.67
N ARG A 410 12.36 22.58 15.50
CA ARG A 410 11.26 23.07 14.65
C ARG A 410 10.31 21.96 14.30
N GLY A 411 9.13 22.36 13.90
CA GLY A 411 8.07 21.52 13.40
C GLY A 411 6.81 22.34 13.17
N ARG A 412 6.00 21.98 12.17
CA ARG A 412 4.83 22.77 11.78
C ARG A 412 3.63 21.89 11.49
N VAL A 413 2.46 22.46 11.65
CA VAL A 413 1.20 21.90 11.19
C VAL A 413 0.47 22.97 10.39
N PHE A 414 0.01 22.61 9.21
CA PHE A 414 -0.78 23.49 8.34
C PHE A 414 -2.22 23.00 8.24
N ARG A 415 -3.16 23.95 8.23
CA ARG A 415 -4.52 23.71 7.77
C ARG A 415 -4.63 24.14 6.31
N VAL A 416 -5.25 23.30 5.48
CA VAL A 416 -5.49 23.59 4.06
C VAL A 416 -6.99 23.52 3.79
N ALA A 417 -7.53 24.63 3.27
CA ALA A 417 -8.95 24.78 3.01
C ALA A 417 -9.18 25.76 1.85
N PRO A 418 -10.40 25.86 1.28
CA PRO A 418 -10.73 26.93 0.34
C PRO A 418 -10.59 28.32 0.97
N LYS A 419 -10.18 29.30 0.16
CA LYS A 419 -10.00 30.70 0.60
C LYS A 419 -11.21 31.31 1.31
N ALA A 420 -12.43 30.84 1.00
CA ALA A 420 -13.65 31.29 1.67
C ALA A 420 -13.89 30.67 3.07
N ALA A 421 -13.12 29.65 3.44
CA ALA A 421 -13.27 28.92 4.70
C ALA A 421 -12.17 29.30 5.73
N ALA A 422 -12.03 30.58 5.98
CA ALA A 422 -10.96 31.14 6.82
C ALA A 422 -11.03 30.71 8.31
N LYS A 423 -12.20 30.25 8.78
CA LYS A 423 -12.40 29.78 10.15
C LYS A 423 -12.34 28.27 10.24
N TYR A 424 -11.73 27.76 11.31
CA TYR A 424 -11.76 26.36 11.62
C TYR A 424 -13.11 25.97 12.24
N GLY A 425 -13.88 25.16 11.50
CA GLY A 425 -15.23 24.79 11.91
C GLY A 425 -15.22 23.70 12.97
N ARG A 426 -15.64 24.01 14.19
CA ARG A 426 -15.90 22.98 15.21
C ARG A 426 -17.25 22.34 14.95
N THR A 427 -17.29 21.19 14.32
CA THR A 427 -18.50 20.39 14.21
C THR A 427 -18.62 19.53 15.45
N ILE A 428 -19.67 19.75 16.26
CA ILE A 428 -19.94 18.89 17.42
C ILE A 428 -20.52 17.57 16.89
N THR A 429 -19.76 16.49 17.08
CA THR A 429 -20.23 15.13 16.78
C THR A 429 -21.13 14.66 17.92
N ASP A 430 -22.45 14.67 17.71
CA ASP A 430 -23.42 14.12 18.66
C ASP A 430 -23.74 12.66 18.34
N VAL A 431 -23.30 11.74 19.17
CA VAL A 431 -23.64 10.30 19.08
C VAL A 431 -24.52 9.82 20.22
N SER A 432 -25.16 10.73 20.97
CA SER A 432 -26.05 10.37 22.07
C SER A 432 -27.31 9.66 21.60
N SER A 433 -27.77 9.96 20.40
CA SER A 433 -28.96 9.38 19.77
C SER A 433 -28.63 8.66 18.45
N ILE A 434 -29.54 7.78 17.98
CA ILE A 434 -29.43 7.18 16.65
C ILE A 434 -29.43 8.25 15.56
N ALA A 435 -30.23 9.29 15.67
CA ALA A 435 -30.31 10.37 14.68
C ALA A 435 -28.99 11.15 14.61
N GLY A 436 -28.41 11.50 15.75
CA GLY A 436 -27.09 12.14 15.81
C GLY A 436 -26.00 11.24 15.26
N ALA A 437 -26.01 9.95 15.59
CA ALA A 437 -25.04 8.98 15.06
C ALA A 437 -25.17 8.78 13.54
N ILE A 438 -26.36 8.84 12.95
CA ILE A 438 -26.56 8.84 11.48
C ILE A 438 -25.95 10.10 10.84
N ALA A 439 -26.09 11.26 11.48
CA ALA A 439 -25.44 12.48 11.00
C ALA A 439 -23.90 12.36 11.11
N ALA A 440 -23.39 11.90 12.25
CA ALA A 440 -21.96 11.70 12.48
C ALA A 440 -21.33 10.63 11.57
N LEU A 441 -22.10 9.63 11.12
CA LEU A 441 -21.64 8.63 10.15
C LEU A 441 -21.27 9.24 8.78
N GLN A 442 -21.78 10.43 8.48
CA GLN A 442 -21.51 11.19 7.27
C GLN A 442 -20.30 12.13 7.42
N SER A 443 -19.69 12.20 8.60
CA SER A 443 -18.50 13.03 8.85
C SER A 443 -17.36 12.70 7.89
N PRO A 444 -16.61 13.70 7.39
CA PRO A 444 -15.37 13.47 6.66
C PRO A 444 -14.24 12.94 7.57
N ASN A 445 -14.34 13.18 8.88
CA ASN A 445 -13.35 12.80 9.87
C ASN A 445 -13.49 11.34 10.32
N GLU A 446 -12.37 10.64 10.47
CA GLU A 446 -12.35 9.20 10.77
C GLU A 446 -12.89 8.89 12.17
N GLU A 447 -12.46 9.61 13.20
CA GLU A 447 -12.95 9.38 14.56
C GLU A 447 -14.44 9.69 14.68
N GLY A 448 -14.92 10.73 14.01
CA GLY A 448 -16.36 11.02 13.96
C GLY A 448 -17.16 9.83 13.40
N ARG A 449 -16.65 9.19 12.35
CA ARG A 449 -17.24 7.96 11.78
C ARG A 449 -17.14 6.77 12.72
N PHE A 450 -16.00 6.60 13.40
CA PHE A 450 -15.82 5.53 14.40
C PHE A 450 -16.84 5.64 15.54
N LEU A 451 -17.01 6.82 16.11
CA LEU A 451 -17.97 7.05 17.20
C LEU A 451 -19.42 6.75 16.75
N ALA A 452 -19.77 7.19 15.54
CA ALA A 452 -21.06 6.90 14.92
C ALA A 452 -21.25 5.40 14.69
N TRP A 453 -20.26 4.73 14.11
CA TRP A 453 -20.26 3.30 13.85
C TRP A 453 -20.44 2.51 15.16
N ARG A 454 -19.64 2.83 16.20
CA ARG A 454 -19.72 2.19 17.52
C ARG A 454 -21.11 2.32 18.13
N LYS A 455 -21.70 3.52 18.07
CA LYS A 455 -23.06 3.77 18.56
C LYS A 455 -24.10 2.97 17.78
N LEU A 456 -24.13 3.07 16.46
CA LEU A 456 -25.11 2.41 15.61
C LEU A 456 -24.99 0.89 15.66
N ASN A 457 -23.77 0.36 15.71
CA ASN A 457 -23.53 -1.07 15.88
C ASN A 457 -24.05 -1.58 17.25
N SER A 458 -23.88 -0.81 18.33
CA SER A 458 -24.38 -1.15 19.66
C SER A 458 -25.93 -1.12 19.75
N GLU A 459 -26.58 -0.25 18.97
CA GLU A 459 -28.05 -0.21 18.89
C GLU A 459 -28.65 -1.37 18.08
N GLY A 460 -27.86 -1.98 17.20
CA GLY A 460 -28.24 -3.16 16.43
C GLY A 460 -29.52 -2.90 15.61
N LYS A 461 -30.52 -3.77 15.78
CA LYS A 461 -31.80 -3.68 15.04
C LYS A 461 -32.56 -2.36 15.25
N LYS A 462 -32.34 -1.65 16.35
CA LYS A 462 -33.00 -0.34 16.58
C LYS A 462 -32.53 0.73 15.59
N ALA A 463 -31.28 0.63 15.10
CA ALA A 463 -30.72 1.54 14.11
C ALA A 463 -31.14 1.18 12.67
N GLU A 464 -31.67 -0.01 12.40
CA GLU A 464 -31.93 -0.55 11.06
C GLU A 464 -32.78 0.38 10.20
N SER A 465 -33.89 0.92 10.75
CA SER A 465 -34.77 1.83 10.00
C SER A 465 -34.05 3.12 9.58
N ALA A 466 -33.21 3.69 10.46
CA ALA A 466 -32.48 4.91 10.17
C ALA A 466 -31.35 4.66 9.16
N LEU A 467 -30.61 3.55 9.31
CA LEU A 467 -29.59 3.11 8.35
C LEU A 467 -30.21 2.81 6.98
N GLY A 468 -31.37 2.13 6.95
CA GLY A 468 -32.10 1.85 5.70
C GLY A 468 -32.56 3.12 4.98
N LYS A 469 -32.95 4.18 5.71
CA LYS A 469 -33.27 5.49 5.12
C LYS A 469 -32.05 6.13 4.47
N LEU A 470 -30.90 6.19 5.17
CA LEU A 470 -29.68 6.75 4.62
C LEU A 470 -29.17 5.95 3.40
N PHE A 471 -29.16 4.62 3.49
CA PHE A 471 -28.80 3.77 2.36
C PHE A 471 -29.72 3.95 1.14
N GLY A 472 -31.04 4.07 1.37
CA GLY A 472 -32.05 4.23 0.35
C GLY A 472 -32.12 5.63 -0.28
N ASP A 473 -31.53 6.62 0.36
CA ASP A 473 -31.51 8.00 -0.12
C ASP A 473 -30.56 8.14 -1.33
N LYS A 474 -31.13 8.23 -2.53
CA LYS A 474 -30.37 8.38 -3.77
C LYS A 474 -29.77 9.78 -3.97
N SER A 475 -30.11 10.74 -3.11
CA SER A 475 -29.49 12.09 -3.09
C SER A 475 -28.24 12.13 -2.21
N ALA A 476 -28.09 11.18 -1.27
CA ALA A 476 -26.88 11.02 -0.48
C ALA A 476 -25.71 10.53 -1.35
N SER A 477 -24.49 10.92 -0.99
CA SER A 477 -23.31 10.46 -1.70
C SER A 477 -23.18 8.91 -1.66
N PRO A 478 -22.57 8.26 -2.66
CA PRO A 478 -22.31 6.83 -2.62
C PRO A 478 -21.52 6.41 -1.38
N GLN A 479 -20.61 7.26 -0.89
CA GLN A 479 -19.82 7.03 0.33
C GLN A 479 -20.72 6.94 1.57
N HIS A 480 -21.64 7.89 1.75
CA HIS A 480 -22.57 7.88 2.88
C HIS A 480 -23.50 6.66 2.82
N ARG A 481 -23.95 6.30 1.64
CA ARG A 481 -24.77 5.09 1.43
C ARG A 481 -23.98 3.81 1.75
N ALA A 482 -22.72 3.74 1.34
CA ALA A 482 -21.84 2.60 1.64
C ALA A 482 -21.62 2.42 3.15
N ARG A 483 -21.33 3.52 3.87
CA ARG A 483 -21.18 3.50 5.34
C ARG A 483 -22.43 2.97 6.04
N ALA A 484 -23.61 3.39 5.59
CA ALA A 484 -24.88 2.85 6.11
C ALA A 484 -25.06 1.38 5.75
N LEU A 485 -24.68 0.93 4.54
CA LEU A 485 -24.80 -0.46 4.09
C LEU A 485 -23.94 -1.41 4.91
N TRP A 486 -22.71 -1.05 5.25
CA TRP A 486 -21.83 -1.86 6.10
C TRP A 486 -22.50 -2.21 7.45
N LEU A 487 -23.11 -1.24 8.10
CA LEU A 487 -23.83 -1.44 9.36
C LEU A 487 -25.15 -2.18 9.17
N LEU A 488 -25.90 -1.83 8.12
CA LEU A 488 -27.19 -2.43 7.80
C LEU A 488 -27.05 -3.93 7.52
N ALA A 489 -26.00 -4.33 6.81
CA ALA A 489 -25.73 -5.72 6.48
C ALA A 489 -25.57 -6.61 7.73
N ARG A 490 -25.12 -6.05 8.85
CA ARG A 490 -24.92 -6.76 10.11
C ARG A 490 -26.25 -7.18 10.78
N THR A 491 -27.35 -6.46 10.50
CA THR A 491 -28.66 -6.69 11.12
C THR A 491 -29.71 -7.14 10.12
N ASN A 492 -29.50 -6.84 8.83
CA ASN A 492 -30.45 -7.11 7.74
C ASN A 492 -29.71 -7.63 6.50
N ARG A 493 -29.54 -8.95 6.45
CA ARG A 493 -28.86 -9.62 5.33
C ARG A 493 -29.59 -9.43 3.99
N ASP A 494 -30.91 -9.39 3.99
CA ASP A 494 -31.71 -9.23 2.78
C ASP A 494 -31.46 -7.86 2.14
N ALA A 495 -31.27 -6.82 2.94
CA ALA A 495 -30.88 -5.50 2.44
C ALA A 495 -29.51 -5.53 1.74
N ALA A 496 -28.54 -6.28 2.27
CA ALA A 496 -27.24 -6.46 1.63
C ALA A 496 -27.35 -7.23 0.30
N PHE A 497 -28.18 -8.28 0.24
CA PHE A 497 -28.47 -8.98 -1.03
C PHE A 497 -29.21 -8.10 -2.04
N ALA A 498 -30.14 -7.26 -1.60
CA ALA A 498 -30.78 -6.28 -2.48
C ALA A 498 -29.80 -5.27 -3.06
N ALA A 499 -28.78 -4.87 -2.27
CA ALA A 499 -27.74 -3.94 -2.68
C ALA A 499 -26.81 -4.51 -3.77
N LEU A 500 -26.77 -5.83 -4.00
CA LEU A 500 -26.07 -6.43 -5.16
C LEU A 500 -26.65 -6.00 -6.51
N LYS A 501 -27.83 -5.39 -6.53
CA LYS A 501 -28.51 -4.87 -7.73
C LYS A 501 -28.51 -3.34 -7.80
N ASP A 502 -27.77 -2.66 -6.93
CA ASP A 502 -27.68 -1.19 -6.97
C ASP A 502 -27.10 -0.68 -8.30
N GLY A 503 -27.53 0.50 -8.73
CA GLY A 503 -27.01 1.11 -9.94
C GLY A 503 -25.54 1.49 -9.87
N ASP A 504 -25.01 1.77 -8.67
CA ASP A 504 -23.61 2.11 -8.44
C ASP A 504 -22.75 0.85 -8.25
N PRO A 505 -21.72 0.61 -9.08
CA PRO A 505 -20.85 -0.55 -8.96
C PRO A 505 -20.09 -0.59 -7.62
N ASN A 506 -19.76 0.55 -7.02
CA ASN A 506 -19.06 0.58 -5.73
C ASN A 506 -19.99 0.11 -4.59
N ILE A 507 -21.30 0.40 -4.69
CA ILE A 507 -22.29 -0.15 -3.74
C ILE A 507 -22.43 -1.66 -3.91
N ARG A 508 -22.42 -2.18 -5.15
CA ARG A 508 -22.44 -3.64 -5.39
C ARG A 508 -21.19 -4.32 -4.83
N ILE A 509 -20.01 -3.70 -5.00
CA ILE A 509 -18.74 -4.14 -4.39
C ILE A 509 -18.85 -4.16 -2.87
N THR A 510 -19.34 -3.06 -2.27
CA THR A 510 -19.52 -2.96 -0.82
C THR A 510 -20.46 -4.06 -0.30
N ALA A 511 -21.57 -4.31 -0.99
CA ALA A 511 -22.51 -5.37 -0.64
C ALA A 511 -21.85 -6.76 -0.65
N LEU A 512 -21.08 -7.08 -1.70
CA LEU A 512 -20.34 -8.34 -1.81
C LEU A 512 -19.30 -8.49 -0.69
N ARG A 513 -18.53 -7.43 -0.42
CA ARG A 513 -17.53 -7.40 0.66
C ARG A 513 -18.20 -7.61 2.03
N ALA A 514 -19.28 -6.89 2.31
CA ALA A 514 -20.01 -7.02 3.56
C ALA A 514 -20.59 -8.43 3.74
N LEU A 515 -21.22 -9.00 2.72
CA LEU A 515 -21.73 -10.37 2.75
C LEU A 515 -20.61 -11.38 2.98
N ARG A 516 -19.48 -11.27 2.28
CA ARG A 516 -18.31 -12.14 2.46
C ARG A 516 -17.75 -12.09 3.88
N GLN A 517 -17.67 -10.91 4.49
CA GLN A 517 -17.14 -10.76 5.84
C GLN A 517 -18.08 -11.28 6.95
N LEU A 518 -19.37 -11.22 6.71
CA LEU A 518 -20.41 -11.62 7.67
C LEU A 518 -20.82 -13.09 7.55
N GLN A 519 -20.44 -13.76 6.46
CA GLN A 519 -20.75 -15.16 6.24
C GLN A 519 -19.68 -16.05 6.88
N ALA A 520 -20.13 -16.93 7.78
CA ALA A 520 -19.44 -18.17 8.05
C ALA A 520 -19.77 -19.10 6.87
N ASP A 521 -18.73 -19.44 6.11
CA ASP A 521 -18.68 -20.53 5.13
C ASP A 521 -19.58 -20.50 3.88
N ASP A 522 -18.94 -20.65 2.71
CA ASP A 522 -19.35 -21.23 1.41
C ASP A 522 -20.63 -20.77 0.70
N ASP A 523 -21.36 -19.76 1.18
CA ASP A 523 -22.49 -19.25 0.40
C ASP A 523 -21.99 -18.36 -0.77
N LEU A 524 -21.73 -18.98 -1.91
CA LEU A 524 -21.32 -18.32 -3.15
C LEU A 524 -22.48 -17.62 -3.88
N THR A 525 -23.64 -17.46 -3.27
CA THR A 525 -24.84 -16.90 -3.92
C THR A 525 -24.62 -15.45 -4.36
N ALA A 526 -23.98 -14.63 -3.52
CA ALA A 526 -23.68 -13.25 -3.86
C ALA A 526 -22.65 -13.17 -5.03
N ALA A 527 -21.60 -14.00 -4.98
CA ALA A 527 -20.60 -14.10 -6.03
C ALA A 527 -21.21 -14.56 -7.37
N GLU A 528 -22.09 -15.56 -7.34
CA GLU A 528 -22.81 -16.05 -8.52
C GLU A 528 -23.68 -14.98 -9.18
N GLN A 529 -24.42 -14.20 -8.39
CA GLN A 529 -25.26 -13.11 -8.91
C GLN A 529 -24.44 -12.03 -9.64
N LEU A 530 -23.21 -11.80 -9.22
CA LEU A 530 -22.34 -10.77 -9.78
C LEU A 530 -21.31 -11.28 -10.80
N ALA A 531 -21.27 -12.59 -11.09
CA ALA A 531 -20.29 -13.19 -12.00
C ALA A 531 -20.37 -12.66 -13.44
N ALA A 532 -21.55 -12.15 -13.86
CA ALA A 532 -21.77 -11.52 -15.16
C ALA A 532 -21.98 -10.00 -15.06
N ASP A 533 -21.53 -9.37 -13.98
CA ASP A 533 -21.71 -7.93 -13.80
C ASP A 533 -21.05 -7.14 -14.96
N PRO A 534 -21.68 -6.09 -15.48
CA PRO A 534 -21.11 -5.29 -16.56
C PRO A 534 -19.83 -4.55 -16.17
N ASP A 535 -19.67 -4.18 -14.89
CA ASP A 535 -18.50 -3.47 -14.40
C ASP A 535 -17.35 -4.47 -14.09
N PRO A 536 -16.18 -4.31 -14.73
CA PRO A 536 -15.05 -5.23 -14.53
C PRO A 536 -14.49 -5.19 -13.10
N LYS A 537 -14.65 -4.08 -12.35
CA LYS A 537 -14.23 -3.98 -10.94
C LYS A 537 -15.11 -4.87 -10.06
N VAL A 538 -16.42 -4.96 -10.35
CA VAL A 538 -17.31 -5.90 -9.64
C VAL A 538 -16.89 -7.33 -9.92
N ARG A 539 -16.61 -7.70 -11.18
CA ARG A 539 -16.11 -9.03 -11.53
C ARG A 539 -14.77 -9.36 -10.87
N ARG A 540 -13.87 -8.38 -10.72
CA ARG A 540 -12.63 -8.52 -9.92
C ARG A 540 -12.94 -8.93 -8.47
N GLU A 541 -13.87 -8.25 -7.81
CA GLU A 541 -14.26 -8.60 -6.43
C GLU A 541 -14.87 -10.00 -6.34
N VAL A 542 -15.62 -10.42 -7.36
CA VAL A 542 -16.14 -11.80 -7.42
C VAL A 542 -14.99 -12.81 -7.49
N ALA A 543 -13.96 -12.57 -8.33
CA ALA A 543 -12.79 -13.44 -8.42
C ALA A 543 -12.08 -13.58 -7.05
N ILE A 544 -11.92 -12.47 -6.32
CA ILE A 544 -11.33 -12.45 -4.99
C ILE A 544 -12.23 -13.21 -3.98
N ALA A 545 -13.54 -13.01 -4.05
CA ALA A 545 -14.50 -13.61 -3.10
C ALA A 545 -14.52 -15.14 -3.15
N ILE A 546 -14.25 -15.74 -4.30
CA ILE A 546 -14.28 -17.20 -4.47
C ILE A 546 -12.93 -17.88 -4.19
N ARG A 547 -11.87 -17.13 -3.81
CA ARG A 547 -10.50 -17.62 -3.66
C ARG A 547 -10.38 -18.87 -2.78
N HIS A 548 -11.05 -18.85 -1.63
CA HIS A 548 -10.90 -19.89 -0.61
C HIS A 548 -11.84 -21.08 -0.80
N SER A 549 -12.78 -21.03 -1.75
CA SER A 549 -13.74 -22.10 -2.00
C SER A 549 -13.24 -23.10 -3.04
N ASP A 550 -13.27 -24.41 -2.72
CA ASP A 550 -12.99 -25.51 -3.62
C ASP A 550 -14.26 -26.07 -4.29
N ALA A 551 -15.43 -25.52 -3.97
CA ALA A 551 -16.70 -25.99 -4.48
C ALA A 551 -16.77 -25.95 -6.03
N ALA A 552 -17.46 -26.91 -6.62
CA ALA A 552 -17.72 -26.97 -8.06
C ALA A 552 -18.39 -25.68 -8.58
N LYS A 553 -19.24 -25.05 -7.77
CA LYS A 553 -19.87 -23.76 -8.05
C LYS A 553 -18.83 -22.63 -8.20
N ALA A 554 -17.83 -22.58 -7.33
CA ALA A 554 -16.75 -21.61 -7.44
C ALA A 554 -15.90 -21.80 -8.71
N ASN A 555 -15.69 -23.05 -9.13
CA ASN A 555 -15.01 -23.33 -10.41
C ASN A 555 -15.84 -22.84 -11.60
N ALA A 556 -17.17 -23.04 -11.58
CA ALA A 556 -18.07 -22.56 -12.62
C ALA A 556 -18.09 -21.02 -12.69
N ILE A 557 -18.18 -20.34 -11.55
CA ILE A 557 -18.11 -18.88 -11.46
C ILE A 557 -16.77 -18.38 -12.04
N TRP A 558 -15.65 -18.98 -11.64
CA TRP A 558 -14.34 -18.60 -12.17
C TRP A 558 -14.25 -18.79 -13.68
N GLY A 559 -14.76 -19.90 -14.20
CA GLY A 559 -14.83 -20.18 -15.64
C GLY A 559 -15.62 -19.11 -16.40
N GLN A 560 -16.72 -18.63 -15.83
CA GLN A 560 -17.52 -17.53 -16.39
C GLN A 560 -16.76 -16.21 -16.39
N LEU A 561 -16.03 -15.88 -15.32
CA LEU A 561 -15.18 -14.69 -15.23
C LEU A 561 -14.03 -14.76 -16.24
N ALA A 562 -13.36 -15.91 -16.33
CA ALA A 562 -12.27 -16.14 -17.29
C ALA A 562 -12.71 -15.99 -18.75
N ALA A 563 -13.95 -16.40 -19.08
CA ALA A 563 -14.53 -16.21 -20.41
C ALA A 563 -14.82 -14.73 -20.76
N GLN A 564 -14.88 -13.86 -19.74
CA GLN A 564 -15.08 -12.41 -19.88
C GLN A 564 -13.77 -11.62 -19.74
N HIS A 565 -12.62 -12.30 -19.70
CA HIS A 565 -11.33 -11.64 -19.65
C HIS A 565 -11.13 -10.71 -20.84
N THR A 566 -10.73 -9.47 -20.57
CA THR A 566 -10.39 -8.48 -21.59
C THR A 566 -8.87 -8.52 -21.81
N PRO A 567 -8.38 -8.82 -23.02
CA PRO A 567 -6.94 -8.80 -23.30
C PRO A 567 -6.29 -7.47 -22.94
N GLY A 568 -5.16 -7.52 -22.26
CA GLY A 568 -4.43 -6.33 -21.77
C GLY A 568 -4.92 -5.79 -20.43
N ASP A 569 -6.09 -6.18 -19.94
CA ASP A 569 -6.53 -5.81 -18.57
C ASP A 569 -5.73 -6.61 -17.52
N ARG A 570 -4.59 -6.03 -17.14
CA ARG A 570 -3.70 -6.67 -16.17
C ARG A 570 -4.32 -6.75 -14.76
N TRP A 571 -5.17 -5.81 -14.38
CA TRP A 571 -5.89 -5.86 -13.10
C TRP A 571 -6.86 -7.04 -13.04
N GLY A 572 -7.64 -7.23 -14.10
CA GLY A 572 -8.56 -8.35 -14.22
C GLY A 572 -7.83 -9.70 -14.28
N LEU A 573 -6.70 -9.76 -14.98
CA LEU A 573 -5.88 -10.95 -15.07
C LEU A 573 -5.33 -11.39 -13.71
N GLU A 574 -4.77 -10.45 -12.92
CA GLU A 574 -4.24 -10.78 -11.60
C GLU A 574 -5.36 -11.13 -10.60
N ALA A 575 -6.53 -10.50 -10.70
CA ALA A 575 -7.70 -10.90 -9.90
C ALA A 575 -8.14 -12.33 -10.20
N LEU A 576 -8.18 -12.74 -11.49
CA LEU A 576 -8.44 -14.12 -11.89
C LEU A 576 -7.37 -15.06 -11.31
N GLY A 577 -6.10 -14.65 -11.36
CA GLY A 577 -5.00 -15.40 -10.77
C GLY A 577 -5.17 -15.58 -9.26
N ILE A 578 -5.45 -14.50 -8.52
CA ILE A 578 -5.70 -14.52 -7.09
C ILE A 578 -6.87 -15.47 -6.75
N GLY A 579 -7.97 -15.40 -7.50
CA GLY A 579 -9.13 -16.28 -7.32
C GLY A 579 -8.85 -17.75 -7.63
N ALA A 580 -7.73 -18.05 -8.30
CA ALA A 580 -7.34 -19.41 -8.68
C ALA A 580 -6.15 -19.96 -7.87
N ASP A 581 -5.34 -19.13 -7.20
CA ASP A 581 -4.03 -19.50 -6.63
C ASP A 581 -4.06 -20.72 -5.69
N LEU A 582 -5.17 -21.00 -5.03
CA LEU A 582 -5.35 -22.18 -4.18
C LEU A 582 -5.92 -23.40 -4.96
N HIS A 583 -6.52 -23.19 -6.15
CA HIS A 583 -7.33 -24.20 -6.86
C HIS A 583 -7.11 -24.21 -8.37
N TRP A 584 -5.91 -23.86 -8.86
CA TRP A 584 -5.63 -23.67 -10.29
C TRP A 584 -6.06 -24.81 -11.20
N ASP A 585 -5.83 -26.08 -10.82
CA ASP A 585 -6.19 -27.22 -11.66
C ASP A 585 -7.70 -27.28 -11.92
N ALA A 586 -8.51 -27.13 -10.87
CA ALA A 586 -9.96 -27.15 -10.99
C ALA A 586 -10.50 -25.91 -11.74
N ARG A 587 -9.90 -24.72 -11.49
CA ARG A 587 -10.27 -23.46 -12.15
C ARG A 587 -9.98 -23.53 -13.65
N LEU A 588 -8.75 -23.92 -14.04
CA LEU A 588 -8.36 -23.99 -15.44
C LEU A 588 -9.16 -25.05 -16.21
N ALA A 589 -9.48 -26.19 -15.58
CA ALA A 589 -10.30 -27.24 -16.17
C ALA A 589 -11.75 -26.78 -16.48
N ALA A 590 -12.25 -25.74 -15.82
CA ALA A 590 -13.57 -25.17 -16.08
C ALA A 590 -13.62 -24.35 -17.40
N VAL A 591 -12.47 -24.08 -18.04
CA VAL A 591 -12.38 -23.27 -19.26
C VAL A 591 -11.92 -24.13 -20.44
N LYS A 592 -12.78 -24.31 -21.44
CA LYS A 592 -12.48 -25.13 -22.61
C LYS A 592 -11.29 -24.61 -23.45
N LYS A 593 -11.17 -23.29 -23.57
CA LYS A 593 -10.12 -22.61 -24.34
C LYS A 593 -9.65 -21.38 -23.60
N PRO A 594 -8.72 -21.52 -22.64
CA PRO A 594 -8.24 -20.37 -21.88
C PRO A 594 -7.45 -19.40 -22.76
N HIS A 595 -7.60 -18.10 -22.48
CA HIS A 595 -6.84 -17.07 -23.18
C HIS A 595 -5.32 -17.22 -22.88
N PRO A 596 -4.41 -16.87 -23.82
CA PRO A 596 -2.96 -16.98 -23.62
C PRO A 596 -2.46 -16.25 -22.35
N GLU A 597 -3.02 -15.10 -22.00
CA GLU A 597 -2.66 -14.38 -20.77
C GLU A 597 -3.05 -15.15 -19.51
N ILE A 598 -4.21 -15.81 -19.49
CA ILE A 598 -4.62 -16.67 -18.38
C ILE A 598 -3.67 -17.88 -18.25
N ILE A 599 -3.24 -18.46 -19.38
CA ILE A 599 -2.23 -19.55 -19.40
C ILE A 599 -0.91 -19.02 -18.82
N TRP A 600 -0.46 -17.83 -19.25
CA TRP A 600 0.75 -17.19 -18.75
C TRP A 600 0.72 -16.98 -17.22
N ARG A 601 -0.41 -16.54 -16.67
CA ARG A 601 -0.60 -16.32 -15.22
C ARG A 601 -0.79 -17.63 -14.45
N SER A 602 -1.16 -18.72 -15.09
CA SER A 602 -1.59 -19.95 -14.46
C SER A 602 -0.47 -20.71 -13.75
N ARG A 603 -0.84 -21.36 -12.62
CA ARG A 603 0.00 -22.29 -11.86
C ARG A 603 -0.58 -23.73 -11.87
N ALA A 604 -1.50 -24.05 -12.79
CA ALA A 604 -2.08 -25.39 -12.91
C ALA A 604 -1.03 -26.42 -13.37
N SER A 605 -1.24 -27.67 -13.02
CA SER A 605 -0.34 -28.77 -13.44
C SER A 605 -0.18 -28.87 -14.96
N ALA A 606 -1.22 -28.56 -15.74
CA ALA A 606 -1.17 -28.53 -17.20
C ALA A 606 -0.47 -27.30 -17.79
N SER A 607 -0.15 -26.29 -16.97
CA SER A 607 0.32 -24.98 -17.47
C SER A 607 1.70 -25.09 -18.13
N ALA A 608 2.60 -25.93 -17.62
CA ALA A 608 3.93 -26.08 -18.21
C ALA A 608 3.87 -26.48 -19.70
N GLU A 609 2.99 -27.41 -20.07
CA GLU A 609 2.80 -27.82 -21.47
C GLU A 609 2.16 -26.71 -22.31
N LEU A 610 1.13 -26.05 -21.78
CA LEU A 610 0.44 -24.96 -22.49
C LEU A 610 1.36 -23.75 -22.71
N ILE A 611 2.12 -23.35 -21.71
CA ILE A 611 3.09 -22.25 -21.80
C ILE A 611 4.20 -22.62 -22.81
N THR A 612 4.67 -23.89 -22.81
CA THR A 612 5.70 -24.31 -23.76
C THR A 612 5.22 -24.20 -25.21
N LYS A 613 3.96 -24.53 -25.49
CA LYS A 613 3.37 -24.35 -26.81
C LYS A 613 3.32 -22.89 -27.24
N LEU A 614 2.96 -22.00 -26.34
CA LEU A 614 2.95 -20.54 -26.57
C LEU A 614 4.37 -20.02 -26.78
N LEU A 615 5.32 -20.41 -25.94
CA LEU A 615 6.73 -20.02 -26.04
C LEU A 615 7.32 -20.40 -27.42
N LEU A 616 7.11 -21.65 -27.88
CA LEU A 616 7.62 -22.13 -29.17
C LEU A 616 6.93 -21.48 -30.39
N ALA A 617 5.82 -20.80 -30.18
CA ALA A 617 5.09 -20.05 -31.21
C ALA A 617 5.37 -18.55 -31.16
N SER A 618 6.25 -18.09 -30.25
CA SER A 618 6.56 -16.69 -29.99
C SER A 618 8.04 -16.40 -30.22
N GLU A 619 8.38 -15.12 -30.40
CA GLU A 619 9.76 -14.63 -30.58
C GLU A 619 9.98 -13.38 -29.72
N GLY A 620 11.25 -13.06 -29.40
CA GLY A 620 11.65 -11.84 -28.68
C GLY A 620 11.00 -11.71 -27.30
N ASP A 621 10.48 -10.54 -26.99
CA ASP A 621 9.91 -10.20 -25.67
C ASP A 621 8.74 -11.14 -25.29
N ASP A 622 7.93 -11.59 -26.26
CA ASP A 622 6.86 -12.55 -25.99
C ASP A 622 7.39 -13.94 -25.63
N ALA A 623 8.46 -14.40 -26.28
CA ALA A 623 9.12 -15.64 -25.90
C ALA A 623 9.72 -15.52 -24.48
N ALA A 624 10.40 -14.43 -24.16
CA ALA A 624 10.94 -14.16 -22.83
C ALA A 624 9.87 -14.14 -21.74
N LYS A 625 8.70 -13.58 -22.03
CA LYS A 625 7.53 -13.57 -21.15
C LYS A 625 7.05 -15.00 -20.82
N TYR A 626 6.90 -15.87 -21.82
CA TYR A 626 6.47 -17.25 -21.59
C TYR A 626 7.58 -18.10 -20.97
N PHE A 627 8.84 -17.84 -21.32
CA PHE A 627 9.97 -18.51 -20.67
C PHE A 627 9.98 -18.21 -19.18
N ARG A 628 9.80 -16.93 -18.80
CA ARG A 628 9.70 -16.52 -17.40
C ARG A 628 8.52 -17.22 -16.69
N ALA A 629 7.37 -17.33 -17.34
CA ALA A 629 6.19 -18.02 -16.79
C ALA A 629 6.42 -19.52 -16.53
N LEU A 630 7.28 -20.20 -17.30
CA LEU A 630 7.67 -21.58 -17.02
C LEU A 630 8.40 -21.73 -15.70
N GLN A 631 9.25 -20.76 -15.30
CA GLN A 631 10.00 -20.79 -14.05
C GLN A 631 9.08 -20.81 -12.82
N PHE A 632 7.88 -20.25 -12.94
CA PHE A 632 6.88 -20.21 -11.87
C PHE A 632 6.10 -21.52 -11.70
N GLN A 633 6.30 -22.52 -12.55
CA GLN A 633 5.56 -23.77 -12.45
C GLN A 633 6.11 -24.66 -11.33
N LYS A 634 5.20 -25.30 -10.57
CA LYS A 634 5.57 -26.10 -9.37
C LYS A 634 6.16 -27.47 -9.73
N ASP A 635 5.67 -28.12 -10.79
CA ASP A 635 6.16 -29.43 -11.22
C ASP A 635 7.51 -29.29 -11.94
N LYS A 636 8.59 -29.49 -11.20
CA LYS A 636 9.95 -29.41 -11.74
C LYS A 636 10.24 -30.43 -12.84
N SER A 637 9.59 -31.61 -12.82
CA SER A 637 9.73 -32.59 -13.89
C SER A 637 9.11 -32.10 -15.20
N ALA A 638 7.90 -31.54 -15.14
CA ALA A 638 7.24 -30.92 -16.30
C ALA A 638 8.04 -29.70 -16.81
N VAL A 639 8.57 -28.87 -15.92
CA VAL A 639 9.42 -27.72 -16.26
C VAL A 639 10.70 -28.17 -16.97
N ASN A 640 11.40 -29.18 -16.47
CA ASN A 640 12.61 -29.70 -17.13
C ASN A 640 12.32 -30.29 -18.51
N LYS A 641 11.20 -31.00 -18.65
CA LYS A 641 10.74 -31.47 -19.99
C LYS A 641 10.45 -30.31 -20.93
N ALA A 642 9.81 -29.25 -20.43
CA ALA A 642 9.55 -28.02 -21.18
C ALA A 642 10.86 -27.38 -21.65
N PHE A 643 11.81 -27.17 -20.74
CA PHE A 643 13.12 -26.61 -21.10
C PHE A 643 13.89 -27.50 -22.07
N ALA A 644 13.86 -28.83 -21.94
CA ALA A 644 14.46 -29.72 -22.90
C ALA A 644 13.85 -29.57 -24.33
N LEU A 645 12.53 -29.40 -24.40
CA LEU A 645 11.84 -29.17 -25.70
C LEU A 645 12.17 -27.78 -26.25
N VAL A 646 12.22 -26.74 -25.45
CA VAL A 646 12.60 -25.39 -25.85
C VAL A 646 14.06 -25.36 -26.31
N PHE A 647 14.97 -26.03 -25.60
CA PHE A 647 16.35 -26.18 -26.03
C PHE A 647 16.47 -26.80 -27.42
N GLN A 648 15.67 -27.84 -27.70
CA GLN A 648 15.72 -28.54 -29.00
C GLN A 648 15.04 -27.76 -30.12
N LYS A 649 13.94 -27.04 -29.90
CA LYS A 649 13.05 -26.49 -30.92
C LYS A 649 12.91 -24.97 -30.90
N GLY A 650 13.30 -24.30 -29.82
CA GLY A 650 13.18 -22.84 -29.68
C GLY A 650 14.17 -22.09 -30.59
N ASP A 651 13.91 -20.76 -30.69
CA ASP A 651 14.88 -19.85 -31.29
C ASP A 651 16.21 -19.84 -30.50
N GLN A 652 17.21 -19.14 -31.01
CA GLN A 652 18.55 -19.13 -30.40
C GLN A 652 18.55 -18.62 -28.95
N GLU A 653 17.85 -17.54 -28.68
CA GLU A 653 17.83 -16.93 -27.36
C GLU A 653 17.10 -17.81 -26.35
N SER A 654 15.88 -18.24 -26.66
CA SER A 654 15.09 -19.17 -25.84
C SER A 654 15.81 -20.49 -25.58
N ALA A 655 16.51 -21.04 -26.61
CA ALA A 655 17.26 -22.29 -26.48
C ALA A 655 18.48 -22.14 -25.58
N LEU A 656 19.20 -21.02 -25.64
CA LEU A 656 20.32 -20.71 -24.73
C LEU A 656 19.86 -20.50 -23.28
N LEU A 657 18.74 -19.81 -23.09
CA LEU A 657 18.12 -19.67 -21.77
C LEU A 657 17.72 -21.03 -21.20
N ALA A 658 17.11 -21.90 -22.04
CA ALA A 658 16.74 -23.25 -21.61
C ALA A 658 17.97 -24.10 -21.25
N ALA A 659 19.04 -24.00 -22.02
CA ALA A 659 20.30 -24.68 -21.72
C ALA A 659 20.85 -24.29 -20.34
N SER A 660 20.81 -23.00 -20.00
CA SER A 660 21.25 -22.49 -18.67
C SER A 660 20.41 -23.00 -17.49
N GLN A 661 19.18 -23.47 -17.75
CA GLN A 661 18.30 -24.05 -16.72
C GLN A 661 18.46 -25.56 -16.58
N LEU A 662 18.87 -26.23 -17.64
CA LEU A 662 19.00 -27.70 -17.69
C LEU A 662 20.32 -28.21 -17.09
N GLY A 663 21.40 -27.44 -17.23
CA GLY A 663 22.77 -27.88 -16.91
C GLY A 663 23.35 -28.86 -17.96
N SER A 664 24.68 -29.01 -17.94
CA SER A 664 25.41 -29.77 -18.94
C SER A 664 25.04 -31.27 -18.95
N GLY A 665 24.91 -31.89 -17.78
CA GLY A 665 24.61 -33.34 -17.72
C GLY A 665 23.24 -33.72 -18.30
N VAL A 666 22.23 -32.85 -18.15
CA VAL A 666 20.92 -33.10 -18.78
C VAL A 666 21.00 -32.90 -20.29
N ILE A 667 21.72 -31.87 -20.77
CA ILE A 667 21.90 -31.55 -22.16
C ILE A 667 22.61 -32.72 -22.86
N ASP A 668 23.69 -33.27 -22.30
CA ASP A 668 24.42 -34.41 -22.85
C ASP A 668 23.57 -35.69 -22.97
N ALA A 669 22.58 -35.85 -22.11
CA ALA A 669 21.63 -36.94 -22.14
C ALA A 669 20.53 -36.78 -23.23
N LEU A 670 20.38 -35.57 -23.81
CA LEU A 670 19.41 -35.32 -24.86
C LEU A 670 19.96 -35.77 -26.26
N PRO A 671 19.13 -36.33 -27.13
CA PRO A 671 19.56 -36.67 -28.49
C PRO A 671 20.13 -35.45 -29.23
N GLY A 672 21.40 -35.54 -29.64
CA GLY A 672 22.12 -34.42 -30.31
C GLY A 672 22.32 -33.17 -29.44
N GLY A 673 22.20 -33.29 -28.12
CA GLY A 673 22.23 -32.14 -27.20
C GLY A 673 23.54 -31.36 -27.22
N SER A 674 24.69 -32.05 -27.11
CA SER A 674 26.01 -31.42 -27.18
C SER A 674 26.27 -30.72 -28.53
N GLU A 675 25.84 -31.34 -29.66
CA GLU A 675 25.96 -30.75 -31.00
C GLU A 675 25.07 -29.48 -31.11
N ARG A 676 23.83 -29.56 -30.66
CA ARG A 676 22.90 -28.42 -30.61
C ARG A 676 23.45 -27.27 -29.77
N LEU A 677 24.00 -27.57 -28.59
CA LEU A 677 24.62 -26.57 -27.73
C LEU A 677 25.79 -25.87 -28.41
N ALA A 678 26.66 -26.63 -29.07
CA ALA A 678 27.77 -26.08 -29.83
C ALA A 678 27.31 -25.13 -30.95
N GLN A 679 26.25 -25.50 -31.70
CA GLN A 679 25.64 -24.64 -32.73
C GLN A 679 25.07 -23.35 -32.15
N LEU A 680 24.41 -23.38 -30.99
CA LEU A 680 23.83 -22.21 -30.31
C LEU A 680 24.91 -21.27 -29.75
N ILE A 681 26.01 -21.82 -29.24
CA ILE A 681 27.12 -21.06 -28.66
C ILE A 681 27.98 -20.37 -29.75
N ALA A 682 28.16 -20.98 -30.89
CA ALA A 682 29.05 -20.46 -31.92
C ALA A 682 28.85 -18.97 -32.29
N PRO A 683 27.61 -18.46 -32.48
CA PRO A 683 27.35 -17.07 -32.81
C PRO A 683 27.58 -16.08 -31.65
N VAL A 684 27.54 -16.55 -30.37
CA VAL A 684 27.66 -15.70 -29.17
C VAL A 684 29.02 -15.82 -28.50
N ARG A 685 29.90 -16.68 -29.02
CA ARG A 685 31.25 -16.89 -28.51
C ARG A 685 32.05 -15.56 -28.54
N GLY A 686 32.59 -15.16 -27.40
CA GLY A 686 33.30 -13.90 -27.24
C GLY A 686 32.46 -12.68 -26.86
N LYS A 687 31.15 -12.84 -26.76
CA LYS A 687 30.25 -11.80 -26.25
C LYS A 687 30.04 -11.94 -24.72
N ALA A 688 29.56 -10.90 -24.07
CA ALA A 688 29.28 -10.90 -22.61
C ALA A 688 28.25 -11.98 -22.22
N GLU A 689 27.25 -12.20 -23.08
CA GLU A 689 26.22 -13.21 -22.90
C GLU A 689 26.80 -14.64 -22.85
N PHE A 690 27.88 -14.91 -23.60
CA PHE A 690 28.58 -16.18 -23.57
C PHE A 690 29.20 -16.47 -22.20
N VAL A 691 29.81 -15.47 -21.56
CA VAL A 691 30.44 -15.64 -20.25
C VAL A 691 29.37 -15.95 -19.19
N ALA A 692 28.26 -15.23 -19.20
CA ALA A 692 27.13 -15.47 -18.28
C ALA A 692 26.51 -16.85 -18.49
N LEU A 693 26.36 -17.31 -19.75
CA LEU A 693 25.84 -18.63 -20.06
C LEU A 693 26.77 -19.75 -19.57
N VAL A 694 28.08 -19.62 -19.85
CA VAL A 694 29.08 -20.64 -19.43
C VAL A 694 29.16 -20.73 -17.91
N ALA A 695 29.12 -19.58 -17.20
CA ALA A 695 29.09 -19.59 -15.74
C ALA A 695 27.89 -20.40 -15.21
N ARG A 696 26.68 -20.16 -15.71
CA ARG A 696 25.48 -20.91 -15.31
C ARG A 696 25.51 -22.40 -15.68
N LEU A 697 26.07 -22.74 -16.84
CA LEU A 697 26.22 -24.16 -17.25
C LEU A 697 27.25 -24.91 -16.37
N LEU A 698 28.18 -24.20 -15.73
CA LEU A 698 29.17 -24.80 -14.82
C LEU A 698 28.69 -24.86 -13.38
N GLU A 699 27.72 -24.05 -12.99
CA GLU A 699 27.09 -24.07 -11.67
C GLU A 699 26.03 -25.17 -11.52
N GLY A 700 25.46 -25.66 -12.59
CA GLY A 700 24.49 -26.78 -12.64
C GLY A 700 25.13 -28.06 -13.01
#